data_0a0877ecd90b6dfcb98d43e9d931f599
#
_entry.id   0a0877ecd90b6dfcb98d43e9d931f599
#
_cell.length_a   1.000
_cell.length_b   1.000
_cell.length_c   1.000
_cell.angle_alpha   90.00
_cell.angle_beta   90.00
_cell.angle_gamma   90.00
#
_symmetry.space_group_name_H-M   'P 1'
#
loop_
_entity.id
_entity.type
_entity.pdbx_description
1 polymer ?
#
loop_
_entity_poly.entity_id
_entity_poly.type
_entity_poly.pdbx_seq_one_letter_code
_entity_poly.pdbx_strand_id
1 'polypeptide(L)'
;MRPKLKLNKKIIYLLIGIPIILFVFNLLLANWAKNSFPKFIKEKNDTAYHFEFKDIDFSFFGQSLVISEISIFPKPDSANDLKTDFSADIKKIKISGVDFIRLIRSSELEARKIQIIGPDIRYYESESEKKPNAKTELSKSIHISNFIIRDGDFHYFESDRKSLILSVDQLNVNFLGVKLDQETIEKKMPFAFSDYEIGCDSFFWQINPSQQMKSNQLRADSKEFQLFGFTITTTDSLANVNSVDKGYRLLPDVDSKEFSINDMDWGFSKQDEFYFKTSKIEFDSALVRISENKNTTKKDKTAERLFPFLVEIDRISVKNSEIEVENSIKVHDIDLEISKIKNSKDKNLEIDSVFFNQPMITVILNQKSYRRDDVTVSPFKENVEIGKLNISHARLKLSDPMKNTLTDASENLNLALEKISVIPKPNYNRDLKDDNFIVRLDKLSLETDKIRIGESGQPNFKENSDKPLIPINFEIGQIDFRADTVEQKRRFGISPVKLTGNELKNDIDGGLKISMLKLGKSEITVFQSTKKKAKQAAISFKKDLKIDLLEFEKSNFKLIEPGNRTLLSINDLNLTFNGVESNQNNQFSYKNSKLSASALKYHPKGNYDLTVDSLSYDRQTLKFNQFEMKPKISKTQFVRSLKKQKDYYSIKAREISVQKPNINFSADHFSFRTPLVSLNSADAYIYRSKIPPDDTSKKKMYSQLLREMKFGLNISKLKIRNSKLVYEEETATSDGAGKLIFNNFSADISNLSGGYKKSKMPNVNAVITANFMNDSKLKVNWSFNPMNRNENFNIKGSISNFDAARMTPFVKPYLHATADGNVKEVDFNFSGNDHSASGDFGIKYDNLKVTLYNPKTGKTRDILSKIGNLALKSNTRDEFYEVKIKEVERKKDKSFFNFLWLCVQQGLKQTVLII
;
A
#
# COMPACT_ATOMS: atom_id res chain seq x y z
N MET A 1 2.63 20.49 -9.14
CA MET A 1 2.95 21.93 -9.19
C MET A 1 2.10 22.56 -10.26
N ARG A 2 1.23 23.46 -9.89
CA ARG A 2 0.38 24.19 -10.83
C ARG A 2 1.12 25.43 -11.32
N PRO A 3 1.02 25.80 -12.60
CA PRO A 3 1.64 27.03 -13.08
C PRO A 3 0.98 28.22 -12.37
N LYS A 4 1.80 29.13 -11.92
CA LYS A 4 1.36 30.43 -11.44
C LYS A 4 0.81 31.19 -12.64
N LEU A 5 -0.51 31.24 -12.80
CA LEU A 5 -1.11 32.30 -13.62
C LEU A 5 -0.84 33.62 -12.88
N LYS A 6 0.33 34.21 -13.13
CA LYS A 6 0.47 35.66 -12.96
C LYS A 6 -0.52 36.27 -13.94
N LEU A 7 -1.68 36.71 -13.44
CA LEU A 7 -2.38 37.79 -14.16
C LEU A 7 -1.38 38.94 -14.17
N ASN A 8 -0.56 38.92 -15.21
CA ASN A 8 0.37 39.99 -15.48
C ASN A 8 -0.49 41.23 -15.58
N LYS A 9 -0.04 42.32 -15.00
CA LYS A 9 -0.60 43.66 -15.25
C LYS A 9 -0.99 43.86 -16.73
N LYS A 10 -0.39 43.12 -17.66
CA LYS A 10 -0.66 43.03 -19.10
C LYS A 10 -2.04 42.46 -19.46
N ILE A 11 -2.65 41.50 -18.67
CA ILE A 11 -4.05 41.05 -18.92
C ILE A 11 -5.05 42.15 -18.56
N ILE A 12 -4.79 42.90 -17.50
CA ILE A 12 -5.57 44.09 -17.16
C ILE A 12 -5.42 45.14 -18.28
N TYR A 13 -4.22 45.29 -18.88
CA TYR A 13 -3.99 46.19 -20.03
C TYR A 13 -4.64 45.67 -21.31
N LEU A 14 -4.95 44.41 -21.45
CA LEU A 14 -5.60 43.88 -22.64
C LEU A 14 -7.12 44.06 -22.63
N LEU A 15 -7.75 43.85 -21.48
CA LEU A 15 -9.12 44.28 -21.20
C LEU A 15 -9.22 45.82 -21.20
N ILE A 16 -8.10 46.50 -21.04
CA ILE A 16 -7.96 47.96 -21.13
C ILE A 16 -7.62 48.40 -22.59
N GLY A 17 -7.07 47.56 -23.46
CA GLY A 17 -6.68 47.93 -24.84
C GLY A 17 -7.89 48.28 -25.71
N ILE A 18 -8.96 47.49 -25.65
CA ILE A 18 -10.22 47.85 -26.29
C ILE A 18 -10.78 49.15 -25.71
N PRO A 19 -10.75 49.38 -24.38
CA PRO A 19 -11.08 50.70 -23.78
C PRO A 19 -10.14 51.82 -24.17
N ILE A 20 -8.89 51.61 -24.44
CA ILE A 20 -7.95 52.65 -24.89
C ILE A 20 -8.29 53.14 -26.32
N ILE A 21 -8.71 52.19 -27.18
CA ILE A 21 -9.25 52.57 -28.51
C ILE A 21 -10.48 53.47 -28.34
N LEU A 22 -11.36 53.09 -27.44
CA LEU A 22 -12.55 53.90 -27.12
C LEU A 22 -12.20 55.16 -26.33
N PHE A 23 -11.16 55.16 -25.52
CA PHE A 23 -10.65 56.38 -24.86
C PHE A 23 -9.99 57.32 -25.83
N VAL A 24 -9.21 56.84 -26.80
CA VAL A 24 -8.68 57.65 -27.89
C VAL A 24 -9.80 58.17 -28.78
N PHE A 25 -10.78 57.30 -29.06
CA PHE A 25 -11.99 57.70 -29.75
C PHE A 25 -12.79 58.75 -28.94
N ASN A 26 -12.87 58.59 -27.59
CA ASN A 26 -13.44 59.58 -26.70
C ASN A 26 -12.70 60.91 -26.72
N LEU A 27 -11.39 60.89 -26.69
CA LEU A 27 -10.55 62.11 -26.89
C LEU A 27 -10.84 62.77 -28.21
N LEU A 28 -11.02 62.02 -29.27
CA LEU A 28 -11.36 62.49 -30.64
C LEU A 28 -12.77 63.12 -30.68
N LEU A 29 -13.75 62.39 -30.09
CA LEU A 29 -15.14 62.91 -30.07
C LEU A 29 -15.33 64.08 -29.11
N ALA A 30 -14.68 64.10 -27.97
CA ALA A 30 -14.73 65.18 -27.01
C ALA A 30 -14.08 66.46 -27.60
N ASN A 31 -13.02 66.32 -28.36
CA ASN A 31 -12.37 67.46 -29.04
C ASN A 31 -13.14 67.92 -30.27
N TRP A 32 -13.76 67.02 -31.05
CA TRP A 32 -14.66 67.29 -32.13
C TRP A 32 -15.91 68.02 -31.64
N ALA A 33 -16.54 67.59 -30.56
CA ALA A 33 -17.67 68.26 -29.91
C ALA A 33 -17.37 69.71 -29.50
N LYS A 34 -16.10 70.03 -29.29
CA LYS A 34 -15.65 71.30 -28.77
C LYS A 34 -15.53 72.39 -29.83
N ASN A 35 -15.36 72.06 -31.12
CA ASN A 35 -14.93 73.03 -32.10
C ASN A 35 -15.53 72.97 -33.53
N SER A 36 -16.72 72.45 -33.70
CA SER A 36 -17.50 72.42 -34.98
C SER A 36 -16.80 71.67 -36.15
N PHE A 37 -17.59 70.89 -36.75
CA PHE A 37 -17.25 69.68 -37.52
C PHE A 37 -16.34 69.89 -38.67
N PRO A 38 -16.09 70.54 -39.61
CA PRO A 38 -14.97 70.39 -40.60
C PRO A 38 -13.69 71.06 -40.18
N LYS A 39 -13.73 72.16 -39.42
CA LYS A 39 -12.51 72.92 -39.01
C LYS A 39 -11.66 72.14 -38.04
N PHE A 40 -12.31 71.31 -37.22
CA PHE A 40 -11.62 70.49 -36.20
C PHE A 40 -10.59 69.55 -36.82
N ILE A 41 -11.00 68.83 -37.86
CA ILE A 41 -10.16 67.78 -38.43
C ILE A 41 -8.88 68.37 -39.18
N LYS A 42 -8.95 69.62 -39.68
CA LYS A 42 -7.78 70.18 -40.36
C LYS A 42 -6.92 71.16 -39.56
N GLU A 43 -7.46 71.96 -38.65
CA GLU A 43 -6.77 73.11 -38.07
C GLU A 43 -6.41 73.01 -36.57
N LYS A 44 -7.05 72.09 -35.76
CA LYS A 44 -6.85 72.07 -34.29
C LYS A 44 -6.69 70.70 -33.72
N ASN A 45 -5.79 69.90 -34.25
CA ASN A 45 -5.43 68.68 -33.67
C ASN A 45 -4.35 68.85 -32.57
N ASP A 46 -4.78 69.05 -31.30
CA ASP A 46 -3.88 69.22 -30.11
C ASP A 46 -3.40 67.87 -29.58
N THR A 47 -3.80 66.69 -30.19
CA THR A 47 -3.32 65.40 -29.81
C THR A 47 -1.93 65.09 -30.31
N ALA A 48 -1.23 64.15 -29.70
CA ALA A 48 0.08 63.68 -30.13
C ALA A 48 0.05 62.88 -31.47
N TYR A 49 -1.12 62.79 -32.11
CA TYR A 49 -1.34 61.95 -33.30
C TYR A 49 -1.71 62.81 -34.55
N HIS A 50 -1.26 62.38 -35.71
CA HIS A 50 -1.81 62.80 -36.98
C HIS A 50 -3.05 61.94 -37.31
N PHE A 51 -4.02 62.67 -37.94
CA PHE A 51 -5.22 62.04 -38.49
C PHE A 51 -5.33 62.35 -39.96
N GLU A 52 -5.28 61.42 -40.81
CA GLU A 52 -5.52 61.49 -42.21
C GLU A 52 -6.79 60.76 -42.59
N PHE A 53 -7.57 61.27 -43.53
CA PHE A 53 -8.76 60.59 -44.04
C PHE A 53 -9.00 61.09 -45.48
N LYS A 54 -9.62 60.18 -46.27
CA LYS A 54 -9.83 60.46 -47.70
C LYS A 54 -11.15 61.18 -47.92
N ASP A 55 -12.20 60.82 -47.24
CA ASP A 55 -13.55 61.38 -47.49
C ASP A 55 -14.36 61.42 -46.16
N ILE A 56 -15.19 62.50 -46.11
CA ILE A 56 -16.15 62.71 -45.01
C ILE A 56 -17.51 62.97 -45.61
N ASP A 57 -18.50 62.14 -45.28
CA ASP A 57 -19.90 62.41 -45.63
C ASP A 57 -20.69 62.72 -44.36
N PHE A 58 -21.30 63.87 -44.29
CA PHE A 58 -22.04 64.38 -43.16
C PHE A 58 -23.48 64.71 -43.53
N SER A 59 -24.42 64.14 -42.84
CA SER A 59 -25.85 64.39 -43.00
C SER A 59 -26.48 64.90 -41.72
N PHE A 60 -26.75 66.20 -41.60
CA PHE A 60 -27.41 66.81 -40.44
C PHE A 60 -28.86 66.28 -40.29
N PHE A 61 -29.60 66.23 -41.38
CA PHE A 61 -30.97 65.69 -41.37
C PHE A 61 -31.05 64.22 -41.23
N GLY A 62 -30.06 63.49 -41.72
CA GLY A 62 -29.93 62.08 -41.59
C GLY A 62 -29.27 61.64 -40.21
N GLN A 63 -28.87 62.65 -39.42
CA GLN A 63 -28.21 62.46 -38.14
C GLN A 63 -27.00 61.50 -38.29
N SER A 64 -26.23 61.57 -39.34
CA SER A 64 -25.17 60.66 -39.67
C SER A 64 -23.89 61.33 -40.08
N LEU A 65 -22.78 60.74 -39.78
CA LEU A 65 -21.43 61.05 -40.17
C LEU A 65 -20.72 59.72 -40.60
N VAL A 66 -20.13 59.79 -41.79
CA VAL A 66 -19.32 58.74 -42.36
C VAL A 66 -17.94 59.28 -42.72
N ILE A 67 -16.90 58.64 -42.18
CA ILE A 67 -15.50 58.97 -42.52
C ILE A 67 -14.89 57.71 -43.10
N SER A 68 -14.18 57.88 -44.22
CA SER A 68 -13.60 56.73 -44.98
C SER A 68 -12.09 56.87 -45.12
N GLU A 69 -11.41 55.76 -45.13
CA GLU A 69 -9.93 55.62 -45.26
C GLU A 69 -9.21 56.51 -44.26
N ILE A 70 -9.30 56.22 -43.00
CA ILE A 70 -8.73 56.98 -41.88
C ILE A 70 -7.42 56.32 -41.45
N SER A 71 -6.35 57.09 -41.39
CA SER A 71 -5.04 56.71 -40.88
C SER A 71 -4.68 57.56 -39.65
N ILE A 72 -4.31 56.96 -38.58
CA ILE A 72 -3.91 57.53 -37.29
C ILE A 72 -2.49 57.09 -36.98
N PHE A 73 -1.57 58.02 -36.81
CA PHE A 73 -0.19 57.74 -36.48
C PHE A 73 0.46 58.83 -35.63
N PRO A 74 1.52 58.57 -34.85
CA PRO A 74 2.16 59.55 -33.97
C PRO A 74 2.75 60.70 -34.75
N LYS A 75 2.74 61.90 -34.18
CA LYS A 75 3.46 63.08 -34.69
C LYS A 75 4.97 62.91 -34.50
N PRO A 76 5.83 63.24 -35.49
CA PRO A 76 7.28 63.00 -35.32
C PRO A 76 7.91 63.68 -34.08
N ASP A 77 7.45 64.90 -33.77
CA ASP A 77 7.96 65.67 -32.63
C ASP A 77 7.53 65.19 -31.25
N SER A 78 6.51 64.35 -31.19
CA SER A 78 5.93 63.86 -29.96
C SER A 78 6.17 62.33 -29.75
N ALA A 79 6.77 61.64 -30.71
CA ALA A 79 6.99 60.23 -30.65
C ALA A 79 7.85 59.75 -29.44
N ASN A 80 8.77 60.59 -28.95
CA ASN A 80 9.60 60.29 -27.81
C ASN A 80 8.96 60.64 -26.46
N ASP A 81 7.85 61.42 -26.46
CA ASP A 81 7.17 61.84 -25.22
C ASP A 81 5.87 61.02 -24.93
N LEU A 82 5.47 60.17 -25.82
CA LEU A 82 4.29 59.37 -25.67
C LEU A 82 4.49 58.20 -24.68
N LYS A 83 3.60 58.09 -23.71
CA LYS A 83 3.57 56.96 -22.76
C LYS A 83 3.25 55.63 -23.45
N THR A 84 2.59 55.70 -24.58
CA THR A 84 2.17 54.56 -25.40
C THR A 84 2.11 55.04 -26.84
N ASP A 85 2.54 54.20 -27.73
CA ASP A 85 2.52 54.49 -29.17
C ASP A 85 1.49 53.58 -29.85
N PHE A 86 0.66 54.11 -30.74
CA PHE A 86 -0.22 53.32 -31.56
C PHE A 86 -0.39 53.87 -32.96
N SER A 87 -0.67 52.98 -33.90
CA SER A 87 -1.13 53.37 -35.25
C SER A 87 -2.41 52.63 -35.59
N ALA A 88 -3.28 53.26 -36.40
CA ALA A 88 -4.51 52.61 -36.81
C ALA A 88 -4.86 53.02 -38.25
N ASP A 89 -5.19 52.05 -39.08
CA ASP A 89 -5.81 52.22 -40.38
C ASP A 89 -7.24 51.72 -40.32
N ILE A 90 -8.21 52.57 -40.64
CA ILE A 90 -9.64 52.27 -40.49
C ILE A 90 -10.33 52.51 -41.82
N LYS A 91 -10.95 51.45 -42.39
CA LYS A 91 -11.63 51.55 -43.69
C LYS A 91 -12.81 52.53 -43.61
N LYS A 92 -13.60 52.49 -42.53
CA LYS A 92 -14.77 53.36 -42.40
C LYS A 92 -15.24 53.51 -40.98
N ILE A 93 -15.59 54.72 -40.56
CA ILE A 93 -16.34 54.99 -39.33
C ILE A 93 -17.69 55.53 -39.71
N LYS A 94 -18.79 54.97 -39.23
CA LYS A 94 -20.16 55.44 -39.41
C LYS A 94 -20.76 55.78 -38.05
N ILE A 95 -21.22 57.03 -37.91
CA ILE A 95 -21.96 57.49 -36.74
C ILE A 95 -23.36 57.85 -37.20
N SER A 96 -24.38 57.34 -36.50
CA SER A 96 -25.78 57.54 -36.85
C SER A 96 -26.67 57.82 -35.62
N GLY A 97 -27.68 58.63 -35.80
CA GLY A 97 -28.61 59.03 -34.74
C GLY A 97 -27.92 60.01 -33.73
N VAL A 98 -27.07 60.88 -34.22
CA VAL A 98 -26.42 61.95 -33.42
C VAL A 98 -27.39 63.07 -33.11
N ASP A 99 -27.61 63.34 -31.81
CA ASP A 99 -28.33 64.51 -31.39
C ASP A 99 -27.42 65.78 -31.48
N PHE A 100 -27.35 66.34 -32.69
CA PHE A 100 -26.54 67.53 -32.93
C PHE A 100 -27.01 68.75 -32.16
N ILE A 101 -28.31 68.87 -31.82
CA ILE A 101 -28.82 69.97 -31.01
C ILE A 101 -28.32 69.89 -29.59
N ARG A 102 -28.35 68.68 -29.02
CA ARG A 102 -27.79 68.46 -27.69
C ARG A 102 -26.29 68.59 -27.63
N LEU A 103 -25.60 68.14 -28.69
CA LEU A 103 -24.16 68.25 -28.77
C LEU A 103 -23.73 69.76 -28.81
N ILE A 104 -24.44 70.64 -29.51
CA ILE A 104 -24.16 72.06 -29.59
C ILE A 104 -24.54 72.80 -28.30
N ARG A 105 -25.65 72.43 -27.63
CA ARG A 105 -26.16 73.12 -26.41
C ARG A 105 -25.48 72.70 -25.14
N SER A 106 -25.26 71.42 -24.90
CA SER A 106 -24.75 70.89 -23.68
C SER A 106 -23.37 70.23 -23.83
N SER A 107 -22.87 70.18 -25.07
CA SER A 107 -21.62 69.47 -25.42
C SER A 107 -21.62 67.98 -24.95
N GLU A 108 -22.77 67.31 -24.86
CA GLU A 108 -22.92 65.92 -24.61
C GLU A 108 -23.08 65.15 -25.93
N LEU A 109 -22.32 64.11 -26.14
CA LEU A 109 -22.43 63.21 -27.29
C LEU A 109 -23.42 62.13 -27.04
N GLU A 110 -24.58 62.23 -27.72
CA GLU A 110 -25.54 61.11 -27.73
C GLU A 110 -25.63 60.61 -29.19
N ALA A 111 -25.38 59.31 -29.37
CA ALA A 111 -25.46 58.65 -30.67
C ALA A 111 -26.22 57.34 -30.54
N ARG A 112 -27.08 57.03 -31.53
CA ARG A 112 -27.79 55.76 -31.56
C ARG A 112 -26.84 54.63 -31.94
N LYS A 113 -25.94 54.90 -32.91
CA LYS A 113 -25.02 53.84 -33.38
C LYS A 113 -23.69 54.45 -33.85
N ILE A 114 -22.59 53.88 -33.37
CA ILE A 114 -21.23 54.05 -33.89
C ILE A 114 -20.75 52.71 -34.43
N GLN A 115 -20.28 52.71 -35.68
CA GLN A 115 -19.74 51.51 -36.30
C GLN A 115 -18.38 51.80 -36.92
N ILE A 116 -17.36 51.05 -36.50
CA ILE A 116 -16.02 51.06 -37.04
C ILE A 116 -15.86 49.81 -37.91
N ILE A 117 -15.44 49.96 -39.16
CA ILE A 117 -15.34 48.86 -40.14
C ILE A 117 -13.90 48.73 -40.59
N GLY A 118 -13.34 47.52 -40.48
CA GLY A 118 -12.02 47.17 -40.89
C GLY A 118 -10.91 48.00 -40.25
N PRO A 119 -10.89 48.22 -38.96
CA PRO A 119 -9.73 48.82 -38.28
C PRO A 119 -8.57 47.81 -38.24
N ASP A 120 -7.37 48.22 -38.65
CA ASP A 120 -6.07 47.55 -38.35
C ASP A 120 -5.36 48.44 -37.35
N ILE A 121 -5.23 47.94 -36.10
CA ILE A 121 -4.68 48.70 -34.98
C ILE A 121 -3.43 48.05 -34.48
N ARG A 122 -2.36 48.83 -34.41
CA ARG A 122 -1.06 48.39 -33.88
C ARG A 122 -0.71 49.23 -32.66
N TYR A 123 -0.54 48.56 -31.53
CA TYR A 123 -0.18 49.19 -30.26
C TYR A 123 1.22 48.73 -29.85
N TYR A 124 2.04 49.65 -29.35
CA TYR A 124 3.42 49.42 -28.96
C TYR A 124 3.63 49.77 -27.48
N GLU A 125 4.31 48.89 -26.71
CA GLU A 125 4.65 49.15 -25.31
C GLU A 125 5.71 50.25 -25.20
N SER A 126 5.59 51.16 -24.24
CA SER A 126 6.57 52.23 -24.00
C SER A 126 7.58 51.81 -22.91
N GLU A 127 8.84 52.17 -23.11
CA GLU A 127 9.91 51.89 -22.13
C GLU A 127 9.81 52.79 -20.88
N SER A 128 9.00 53.88 -20.86
CA SER A 128 8.99 54.81 -19.74
C SER A 128 7.96 54.49 -18.65
N GLU A 129 8.43 54.19 -17.47
CA GLU A 129 7.64 54.10 -16.23
C GLU A 129 7.16 55.48 -15.73
N LYS A 130 6.45 56.28 -16.49
CA LYS A 130 5.85 57.49 -15.93
C LYS A 130 4.48 57.15 -15.32
N LYS A 131 4.35 57.32 -14.00
CA LYS A 131 3.09 57.20 -13.26
C LYS A 131 2.05 58.14 -13.85
N PRO A 132 0.79 57.78 -14.01
CA PRO A 132 -0.28 58.64 -14.46
C PRO A 132 -0.56 59.71 -13.42
N ASN A 133 -0.05 60.90 -13.65
CA ASN A 133 -0.50 62.09 -12.93
C ASN A 133 -1.45 62.83 -13.83
N ALA A 134 -2.75 62.58 -13.70
CA ALA A 134 -3.81 63.58 -13.91
C ALA A 134 -5.14 62.94 -13.52
N LYS A 135 -5.84 63.51 -12.59
CA LYS A 135 -7.30 63.39 -12.51
C LYS A 135 -7.84 64.04 -13.77
N THR A 136 -8.24 63.22 -14.73
CA THR A 136 -8.93 63.67 -15.91
C THR A 136 -10.36 63.97 -15.47
N GLU A 137 -10.67 65.26 -15.26
CA GLU A 137 -12.06 65.68 -15.10
C GLU A 137 -12.72 65.60 -16.45
N LEU A 138 -13.71 64.71 -16.62
CA LEU A 138 -14.53 64.69 -17.81
C LEU A 138 -15.61 65.76 -17.70
N SER A 139 -15.44 66.83 -18.43
CA SER A 139 -16.42 67.96 -18.43
C SER A 139 -17.73 67.53 -19.16
N LYS A 140 -17.84 66.34 -19.75
CA LYS A 140 -18.92 65.98 -20.67
C LYS A 140 -19.18 64.49 -20.73
N SER A 141 -20.45 64.04 -20.79
CA SER A 141 -20.83 62.67 -20.94
C SER A 141 -20.97 62.21 -22.40
N ILE A 142 -20.64 60.94 -22.63
CA ILE A 142 -20.86 60.24 -23.90
C ILE A 142 -21.84 59.10 -23.67
N HIS A 143 -22.88 59.04 -24.52
CA HIS A 143 -23.88 58.01 -24.51
C HIS A 143 -24.05 57.41 -25.91
N ILE A 144 -23.82 56.12 -26.09
CA ILE A 144 -23.92 55.39 -27.36
C ILE A 144 -24.80 54.18 -27.16
N SER A 145 -26.00 54.16 -27.82
CA SER A 145 -26.88 53.02 -27.63
C SER A 145 -26.31 51.72 -28.21
N ASN A 146 -25.54 51.80 -29.30
CA ASN A 146 -24.93 50.64 -29.94
C ASN A 146 -23.55 51.02 -30.54
N PHE A 147 -22.49 50.42 -30.01
CA PHE A 147 -21.10 50.59 -30.48
C PHE A 147 -20.62 49.29 -31.13
N ILE A 148 -20.25 49.32 -32.40
CA ILE A 148 -19.91 48.16 -33.21
C ILE A 148 -18.54 48.32 -33.85
N ILE A 149 -17.69 47.27 -33.74
CA ILE A 149 -16.51 47.06 -34.57
C ILE A 149 -16.82 45.88 -35.50
N ARG A 150 -16.44 45.95 -36.77
CA ARG A 150 -16.54 44.88 -37.75
C ARG A 150 -15.21 44.67 -38.45
N ASP A 151 -14.84 43.37 -38.60
CA ASP A 151 -13.68 42.92 -39.37
C ASP A 151 -12.38 43.69 -38.98
N GLY A 152 -12.17 43.86 -37.68
CA GLY A 152 -11.01 44.56 -37.12
C GLY A 152 -9.84 43.64 -36.82
N ASP A 153 -8.64 44.17 -37.04
CA ASP A 153 -7.41 43.47 -36.62
C ASP A 153 -6.74 44.31 -35.54
N PHE A 154 -6.27 43.68 -34.50
CA PHE A 154 -5.58 44.33 -33.37
C PHE A 154 -4.29 43.58 -33.03
N HIS A 155 -3.16 44.31 -33.01
CA HIS A 155 -1.87 43.79 -32.72
C HIS A 155 -1.18 44.60 -31.61
N TYR A 156 -0.68 43.93 -30.57
CA TYR A 156 0.09 44.50 -29.47
C TYR A 156 1.51 43.98 -29.50
N PHE A 157 2.49 44.86 -29.57
CA PHE A 157 3.91 44.56 -29.65
C PHE A 157 4.64 45.05 -28.40
N GLU A 158 5.79 44.39 -28.08
CA GLU A 158 6.75 44.87 -27.08
C GLU A 158 7.38 46.23 -27.56
N SER A 159 8.16 46.85 -26.69
CA SER A 159 8.87 48.08 -26.97
C SER A 159 9.87 47.99 -28.13
N ASP A 160 10.33 46.78 -28.48
CA ASP A 160 11.18 46.48 -29.64
C ASP A 160 10.45 46.65 -31.01
N ARG A 161 9.13 46.85 -30.99
CA ARG A 161 8.24 46.98 -32.13
C ARG A 161 8.21 45.81 -33.11
N LYS A 162 8.75 44.62 -32.67
CA LYS A 162 8.82 43.39 -33.46
C LYS A 162 8.22 42.18 -32.74
N SER A 163 8.41 42.12 -31.44
CA SER A 163 7.92 41.01 -30.65
C SER A 163 6.43 41.15 -30.39
N LEU A 164 5.62 40.25 -30.96
CA LEU A 164 4.17 40.28 -30.85
C LEU A 164 3.76 39.71 -29.46
N ILE A 165 3.01 40.47 -28.69
CA ILE A 165 2.46 40.07 -27.40
C ILE A 165 1.05 39.51 -27.59
N LEU A 166 0.21 40.22 -28.38
CA LEU A 166 -1.16 39.85 -28.63
C LEU A 166 -1.58 40.13 -30.08
N SER A 167 -2.32 39.21 -30.67
CA SER A 167 -3.01 39.41 -31.94
C SER A 167 -4.45 38.96 -31.86
N VAL A 168 -5.33 39.74 -32.43
CA VAL A 168 -6.75 39.42 -32.61
C VAL A 168 -7.12 39.78 -34.05
N ASP A 169 -7.49 38.77 -34.84
CA ASP A 169 -7.81 38.96 -36.25
C ASP A 169 -9.32 38.82 -36.50
N GLN A 170 -9.84 39.62 -37.41
CA GLN A 170 -11.28 39.68 -37.73
C GLN A 170 -12.17 39.93 -36.51
N LEU A 171 -11.74 40.89 -35.68
CA LEU A 171 -12.44 41.28 -34.45
C LEU A 171 -13.80 41.88 -34.74
N ASN A 172 -14.83 41.31 -34.21
CA ASN A 172 -16.19 41.79 -34.23
C ASN A 172 -16.62 42.10 -32.80
N VAL A 173 -17.07 43.31 -32.55
CA VAL A 173 -17.53 43.77 -31.24
C VAL A 173 -18.87 44.47 -31.37
N ASN A 174 -19.75 44.20 -30.41
CA ASN A 174 -21.03 44.90 -30.27
C ASN A 174 -21.27 45.22 -28.79
N PHE A 175 -21.15 46.49 -28.37
CA PHE A 175 -21.51 46.95 -27.04
C PHE A 175 -22.84 47.69 -27.08
N LEU A 176 -23.74 47.34 -26.18
CA LEU A 176 -25.03 48.00 -25.98
C LEU A 176 -24.96 48.94 -24.77
N GLY A 177 -25.60 50.11 -24.90
CA GLY A 177 -25.74 51.07 -23.80
C GLY A 177 -24.42 51.60 -23.27
N VAL A 178 -23.46 51.90 -24.16
CA VAL A 178 -22.15 52.45 -23.79
C VAL A 178 -22.31 53.84 -23.17
N LYS A 179 -21.81 53.99 -21.95
CA LYS A 179 -21.85 55.25 -21.17
C LYS A 179 -20.47 55.57 -20.64
N LEU A 180 -20.02 56.80 -20.87
CA LEU A 180 -18.80 57.33 -20.28
C LEU A 180 -19.17 58.65 -19.59
N ASP A 181 -19.03 58.69 -18.29
CA ASP A 181 -19.29 59.82 -17.42
C ASP A 181 -18.31 59.86 -16.25
N GLN A 182 -18.43 60.86 -15.39
CA GLN A 182 -17.58 60.99 -14.22
C GLN A 182 -17.65 59.76 -13.30
N GLU A 183 -18.80 59.13 -13.15
CA GLU A 183 -18.99 57.93 -12.32
C GLU A 183 -18.19 56.73 -12.84
N THR A 184 -18.14 56.53 -14.15
CA THR A 184 -17.37 55.46 -14.77
C THR A 184 -15.86 55.66 -14.61
N ILE A 185 -15.40 56.90 -14.66
CA ILE A 185 -13.97 57.23 -14.42
C ILE A 185 -13.61 56.99 -12.96
N GLU A 186 -14.47 57.38 -12.02
CA GLU A 186 -14.22 57.14 -10.59
C GLU A 186 -14.17 55.64 -10.23
N LYS A 187 -14.93 54.83 -10.95
CA LYS A 187 -14.91 53.38 -10.82
C LYS A 187 -13.70 52.70 -11.50
N LYS A 188 -12.77 53.46 -12.04
CA LYS A 188 -11.62 52.96 -12.84
C LYS A 188 -12.01 52.11 -14.05
N MET A 189 -13.27 52.31 -14.51
CA MET A 189 -13.77 51.67 -15.72
C MET A 189 -13.71 52.66 -16.89
N PRO A 190 -13.19 52.26 -18.05
CA PRO A 190 -13.06 53.20 -19.17
C PRO A 190 -14.41 53.63 -19.72
N PHE A 191 -15.45 52.81 -19.57
CA PHE A 191 -16.85 53.09 -19.90
C PHE A 191 -17.73 52.02 -19.27
N ALA A 192 -19.02 52.29 -19.09
CA ALA A 192 -20.02 51.30 -18.73
C ALA A 192 -20.78 50.85 -19.99
N PHE A 193 -21.30 49.64 -19.94
CA PHE A 193 -22.18 49.05 -20.96
C PHE A 193 -23.25 48.20 -20.31
N SER A 194 -24.37 47.99 -21.00
CA SER A 194 -25.44 47.11 -20.50
C SER A 194 -25.31 45.68 -20.99
N ASP A 195 -24.72 45.46 -22.15
CA ASP A 195 -24.52 44.13 -22.73
C ASP A 195 -23.41 44.20 -23.79
N TYR A 196 -22.79 43.03 -24.11
CA TYR A 196 -21.73 42.95 -25.11
C TYR A 196 -21.72 41.60 -25.85
N GLU A 197 -21.19 41.66 -27.05
CA GLU A 197 -20.87 40.49 -27.88
C GLU A 197 -19.50 40.75 -28.56
N ILE A 198 -18.57 39.84 -28.39
CA ILE A 198 -17.22 39.92 -28.94
C ILE A 198 -16.91 38.60 -29.66
N GLY A 199 -16.37 38.67 -30.85
CA GLY A 199 -15.90 37.48 -31.56
C GLY A 199 -14.70 37.80 -32.45
N CYS A 200 -13.82 36.85 -32.65
CA CYS A 200 -12.72 36.90 -33.60
C CYS A 200 -12.43 35.52 -34.19
N ASP A 201 -11.80 35.51 -35.38
CA ASP A 201 -11.46 34.27 -36.07
C ASP A 201 -10.10 33.71 -35.65
N SER A 202 -9.25 34.55 -35.06
CA SER A 202 -7.92 34.12 -34.56
C SER A 202 -7.53 34.96 -33.34
N PHE A 203 -6.99 34.29 -32.35
CA PHE A 203 -6.50 34.90 -31.12
C PHE A 203 -5.11 34.32 -30.78
N PHE A 204 -4.14 35.21 -30.56
CA PHE A 204 -2.79 34.86 -30.10
C PHE A 204 -2.41 35.72 -28.90
N TRP A 205 -1.78 35.10 -27.89
CA TRP A 205 -1.24 35.81 -26.73
C TRP A 205 0.04 35.17 -26.22
N GLN A 206 1.12 35.95 -26.14
CA GLN A 206 2.37 35.57 -25.47
C GLN A 206 2.18 35.74 -23.98
N ILE A 207 1.81 34.63 -23.25
CA ILE A 207 1.50 34.66 -21.82
C ILE A 207 2.71 35.10 -20.99
N ASN A 208 3.87 34.58 -21.35
CA ASN A 208 5.17 34.87 -20.78
C ASN A 208 6.27 34.51 -21.80
N PRO A 209 7.56 34.80 -21.53
CA PRO A 209 8.63 34.51 -22.50
C PRO A 209 8.74 33.05 -22.96
N SER A 210 8.17 32.10 -22.17
CA SER A 210 8.29 30.66 -22.42
C SER A 210 7.02 30.02 -22.95
N GLN A 211 5.85 30.70 -22.88
CA GLN A 211 4.56 30.11 -23.25
C GLN A 211 3.69 31.05 -24.05
N GLN A 212 3.10 30.51 -25.07
CA GLN A 212 2.13 31.20 -25.92
C GLN A 212 0.77 30.50 -25.91
N MET A 213 -0.29 31.28 -26.03
CA MET A 213 -1.65 30.82 -26.16
C MET A 213 -2.18 31.17 -27.54
N LYS A 214 -2.92 30.23 -28.15
CA LYS A 214 -3.62 30.42 -29.43
C LYS A 214 -5.02 29.88 -29.38
N SER A 215 -5.91 30.50 -30.14
CA SER A 215 -7.23 29.94 -30.40
C SER A 215 -7.66 30.24 -31.82
N ASN A 216 -8.31 29.29 -32.49
CA ASN A 216 -8.79 29.45 -33.84
C ASN A 216 -10.04 30.38 -33.93
N GLN A 217 -10.77 30.46 -32.82
CA GLN A 217 -11.92 31.34 -32.72
C GLN A 217 -12.17 31.69 -31.25
N LEU A 218 -12.57 32.93 -31.00
CA LEU A 218 -13.07 33.41 -29.73
C LEU A 218 -14.49 33.95 -29.90
N ARG A 219 -15.36 33.62 -28.97
CA ARG A 219 -16.68 34.24 -28.79
C ARG A 219 -16.88 34.58 -27.31
N ALA A 220 -17.47 35.74 -27.07
CA ALA A 220 -17.79 36.16 -25.72
C ALA A 220 -19.03 37.08 -25.75
N ASP A 221 -19.92 36.84 -24.82
CA ASP A 221 -21.06 37.73 -24.52
C ASP A 221 -21.20 37.85 -22.99
N SER A 222 -22.28 38.48 -22.52
CA SER A 222 -22.53 38.65 -21.10
C SER A 222 -22.80 37.34 -20.33
N LYS A 223 -23.02 36.22 -21.03
CA LYS A 223 -23.33 34.91 -20.45
C LYS A 223 -22.22 33.90 -20.64
N GLU A 224 -21.56 33.95 -21.79
CA GLU A 224 -20.64 32.89 -22.17
C GLU A 224 -19.35 33.45 -22.81
N PHE A 225 -18.24 32.82 -22.48
CA PHE A 225 -16.93 32.99 -23.12
C PHE A 225 -16.46 31.67 -23.70
N GLN A 226 -16.12 31.63 -24.98
CA GLN A 226 -15.70 30.39 -25.65
C GLN A 226 -14.42 30.61 -26.46
N LEU A 227 -13.53 29.61 -26.39
CA LEU A 227 -12.36 29.45 -27.26
C LEU A 227 -12.42 28.10 -27.97
N PHE A 228 -12.27 28.14 -29.30
CA PHE A 228 -12.23 26.91 -30.13
C PHE A 228 -10.83 26.66 -30.67
N GLY A 229 -10.38 25.39 -30.60
CA GLY A 229 -9.01 25.06 -30.98
C GLY A 229 -7.99 25.78 -30.09
N PHE A 230 -8.23 25.72 -28.78
CA PHE A 230 -7.41 26.39 -27.76
C PHE A 230 -6.12 25.64 -27.47
N THR A 231 -4.99 26.34 -27.57
CA THR A 231 -3.68 25.72 -27.24
C THR A 231 -2.85 26.64 -26.35
N ILE A 232 -2.17 26.06 -25.37
CA ILE A 232 -1.03 26.65 -24.66
C ILE A 232 0.18 25.82 -25.01
N THR A 233 1.21 26.44 -25.59
CA THR A 233 2.42 25.71 -25.98
C THR A 233 3.67 26.36 -25.43
N THR A 234 4.62 25.55 -24.99
CA THR A 234 5.96 26.00 -24.60
C THR A 234 6.78 26.30 -25.84
N THR A 235 7.39 27.49 -25.89
CA THR A 235 8.21 27.90 -27.03
C THR A 235 9.62 27.33 -26.98
N ASP A 236 10.13 26.82 -28.11
CA ASP A 236 11.48 26.21 -28.24
C ASP A 236 12.65 27.18 -27.97
N SER A 237 12.38 28.47 -27.77
CA SER A 237 13.42 29.48 -27.45
C SER A 237 14.12 29.25 -26.10
N LEU A 238 13.63 28.29 -25.29
CA LEU A 238 14.29 27.84 -24.05
C LEU A 238 15.75 27.37 -24.25
N ALA A 239 16.14 26.98 -25.46
CA ALA A 239 17.50 26.53 -25.73
C ALA A 239 18.55 27.65 -25.78
N ASN A 240 18.15 28.91 -25.95
CA ASN A 240 19.05 30.05 -26.22
C ASN A 240 18.89 31.29 -25.33
N VAL A 241 17.99 31.27 -24.33
CA VAL A 241 17.73 32.49 -23.54
C VAL A 241 18.40 32.42 -22.18
N ASN A 242 19.50 33.17 -22.03
CA ASN A 242 20.20 33.38 -20.75
C ASN A 242 19.40 34.24 -19.73
N SER A 243 18.17 34.63 -20.05
CA SER A 243 17.29 35.50 -19.25
C SER A 243 15.93 34.90 -18.97
N VAL A 244 15.81 33.59 -18.94
CA VAL A 244 14.54 32.90 -18.66
C VAL A 244 14.05 33.22 -17.27
N ASP A 245 12.81 33.59 -17.18
CA ASP A 245 12.05 33.71 -15.94
C ASP A 245 12.16 32.42 -15.09
N LYS A 246 12.96 32.52 -14.05
CA LYS A 246 13.46 31.39 -13.24
C LYS A 246 12.38 30.81 -12.34
N GLY A 247 11.09 31.07 -12.62
CA GLY A 247 9.97 30.90 -11.72
C GLY A 247 9.29 29.53 -11.79
N TYR A 248 9.15 28.90 -12.95
CA TYR A 248 8.28 27.74 -13.12
C TYR A 248 9.05 26.44 -13.27
N ARG A 249 8.80 25.48 -12.37
CA ARG A 249 9.39 24.13 -12.46
C ARG A 249 8.66 23.23 -13.44
N LEU A 250 7.34 23.38 -13.54
CA LEU A 250 6.49 22.60 -14.43
C LEU A 250 5.87 23.51 -15.47
N LEU A 251 5.96 23.14 -16.73
CA LEU A 251 5.38 23.83 -17.86
C LEU A 251 4.27 22.96 -18.44
N PRO A 252 2.99 23.37 -18.32
CA PRO A 252 1.89 22.68 -18.98
C PRO A 252 1.77 23.13 -20.41
N ASP A 253 1.75 22.18 -21.35
CA ASP A 253 1.20 22.37 -22.69
C ASP A 253 -0.24 21.89 -22.67
N VAL A 254 -1.14 22.65 -23.26
CA VAL A 254 -2.57 22.34 -23.32
C VAL A 254 -3.01 22.40 -24.78
N ASP A 255 -3.77 21.41 -25.21
CA ASP A 255 -4.45 21.40 -26.50
C ASP A 255 -5.89 20.98 -26.24
N SER A 256 -6.86 21.86 -26.47
CA SER A 256 -8.27 21.59 -26.21
C SER A 256 -9.10 22.00 -27.42
N LYS A 257 -10.04 21.14 -27.78
CA LYS A 257 -10.97 21.41 -28.87
C LYS A 257 -11.87 22.60 -28.55
N GLU A 258 -12.35 22.66 -27.32
CA GLU A 258 -13.22 23.72 -26.85
C GLU A 258 -12.96 24.03 -25.38
N PHE A 259 -12.95 25.33 -25.06
CA PHE A 259 -12.93 25.85 -23.70
C PHE A 259 -14.05 26.86 -23.55
N SER A 260 -14.86 26.73 -22.50
CA SER A 260 -15.94 27.68 -22.24
C SER A 260 -16.07 28.08 -20.78
N ILE A 261 -16.57 29.31 -20.57
CA ILE A 261 -16.91 29.87 -19.26
C ILE A 261 -18.34 30.42 -19.36
N ASN A 262 -19.23 30.00 -18.45
CA ASN A 262 -20.63 30.39 -18.45
C ASN A 262 -20.97 31.31 -17.27
N ASP A 263 -21.90 32.23 -17.49
CA ASP A 263 -22.43 33.14 -16.46
C ASP A 263 -21.32 33.87 -15.70
N MET A 264 -20.43 34.55 -16.44
CA MET A 264 -19.32 35.29 -15.85
C MET A 264 -19.81 36.57 -15.17
N ASP A 265 -19.40 36.75 -13.92
CA ASP A 265 -19.49 38.00 -13.16
C ASP A 265 -18.09 38.39 -12.67
N TRP A 266 -17.62 39.53 -13.09
CA TRP A 266 -16.29 39.99 -12.72
C TRP A 266 -16.27 41.49 -12.54
N GLY A 267 -15.37 41.97 -11.69
CA GLY A 267 -15.25 43.39 -11.41
C GLY A 267 -14.39 43.67 -10.22
N PHE A 268 -14.58 44.85 -9.66
CA PHE A 268 -13.90 45.28 -8.45
C PHE A 268 -14.91 45.38 -7.29
N SER A 269 -14.56 44.80 -6.14
CA SER A 269 -15.33 44.88 -4.92
C SER A 269 -15.34 46.32 -4.38
N LYS A 270 -16.22 46.62 -3.41
CA LYS A 270 -16.21 47.94 -2.70
C LYS A 270 -14.87 48.30 -2.06
N GLN A 271 -13.93 47.32 -1.97
CA GLN A 271 -12.61 47.46 -1.35
C GLN A 271 -11.49 47.50 -2.41
N ASP A 272 -11.81 47.78 -3.66
CA ASP A 272 -10.87 47.78 -4.80
C ASP A 272 -10.18 46.44 -5.08
N GLU A 273 -10.77 45.29 -4.69
CA GLU A 273 -10.24 43.99 -5.01
C GLU A 273 -10.97 43.41 -6.23
N PHE A 274 -10.20 42.89 -7.18
CA PHE A 274 -10.77 42.19 -8.33
C PHE A 274 -11.42 40.86 -7.87
N TYR A 275 -12.60 40.59 -8.38
CA TYR A 275 -13.30 39.33 -8.20
C TYR A 275 -13.70 38.73 -9.55
N PHE A 276 -13.77 37.38 -9.56
CA PHE A 276 -14.25 36.61 -10.70
C PHE A 276 -15.18 35.51 -10.20
N LYS A 277 -16.40 35.46 -10.73
CA LYS A 277 -17.40 34.46 -10.45
C LYS A 277 -17.91 33.85 -11.74
N THR A 278 -18.22 32.53 -11.68
CA THR A 278 -18.83 31.83 -12.81
C THR A 278 -19.59 30.60 -12.37
N SER A 279 -20.66 30.27 -13.07
CA SER A 279 -21.42 29.03 -12.83
C SER A 279 -20.69 27.81 -13.35
N LYS A 280 -19.95 27.93 -14.49
CA LYS A 280 -19.29 26.76 -15.09
C LYS A 280 -18.08 27.15 -15.93
N ILE A 281 -17.00 26.38 -15.79
CA ILE A 281 -15.87 26.31 -16.71
C ILE A 281 -15.83 24.93 -17.32
N GLU A 282 -15.73 24.83 -18.64
CA GLU A 282 -15.71 23.53 -19.35
C GLU A 282 -14.51 23.43 -20.29
N PHE A 283 -13.86 22.26 -20.26
CA PHE A 283 -12.85 21.84 -21.23
C PHE A 283 -13.37 20.58 -21.93
N ASP A 284 -13.39 20.57 -23.24
CA ASP A 284 -13.71 19.38 -24.02
C ASP A 284 -12.50 18.93 -24.84
N SER A 285 -12.23 17.63 -24.77
CA SER A 285 -11.16 16.97 -25.52
C SER A 285 -9.81 17.65 -25.32
N ALA A 286 -9.46 17.92 -24.04
CA ALA A 286 -8.20 18.56 -23.70
C ALA A 286 -7.08 17.52 -23.51
N LEU A 287 -5.93 17.78 -24.12
CA LEU A 287 -4.69 17.07 -23.88
C LEU A 287 -3.73 17.98 -23.11
N VAL A 288 -3.45 17.64 -21.87
CA VAL A 288 -2.54 18.38 -20.99
C VAL A 288 -1.24 17.60 -20.82
N ARG A 289 -0.12 18.16 -21.32
CA ARG A 289 1.22 17.62 -21.10
C ARG A 289 1.97 18.48 -20.11
N ILE A 290 2.47 17.86 -19.05
CA ILE A 290 3.26 18.54 -18.02
C ILE A 290 4.70 18.04 -18.12
N SER A 291 5.61 18.94 -18.51
CA SER A 291 7.04 18.67 -18.60
C SER A 291 7.83 19.41 -17.52
N GLU A 292 9.03 18.89 -17.18
CA GLU A 292 9.91 19.53 -16.20
C GLU A 292 10.81 20.56 -16.88
N ASN A 293 10.83 21.78 -16.33
CA ASN A 293 11.77 22.82 -16.76
C ASN A 293 13.17 22.54 -16.19
N LYS A 294 14.09 22.10 -17.04
CA LYS A 294 15.48 21.75 -16.68
C LYS A 294 16.38 22.96 -16.38
N ASN A 295 15.93 24.18 -16.68
CA ASN A 295 16.74 25.41 -16.61
C ASN A 295 16.50 26.25 -15.33
N THR A 296 15.74 25.75 -14.35
CA THR A 296 15.46 26.51 -13.12
C THR A 296 16.70 26.63 -12.22
N THR A 297 17.12 27.84 -11.89
CA THR A 297 18.21 28.10 -10.94
C THR A 297 17.69 28.37 -9.52
N LYS A 298 18.55 28.12 -8.53
CA LYS A 298 18.25 28.05 -7.07
C LYS A 298 17.86 29.36 -6.38
N LYS A 299 17.75 30.51 -7.04
CA LYS A 299 17.54 31.82 -6.39
C LYS A 299 16.12 32.34 -6.58
N ASP A 300 15.54 32.80 -5.46
CA ASP A 300 14.33 33.62 -5.31
C ASP A 300 12.98 32.98 -5.70
N LYS A 301 12.46 32.16 -4.79
CA LYS A 301 11.09 31.64 -4.90
C LYS A 301 10.29 31.99 -3.65
N THR A 302 9.57 33.10 -3.70
CA THR A 302 8.43 33.33 -2.80
C THR A 302 7.26 32.52 -3.32
N ALA A 303 6.65 31.69 -2.48
CA ALA A 303 5.38 31.06 -2.80
C ALA A 303 4.34 32.15 -3.12
N GLU A 304 3.54 31.94 -4.17
CA GLU A 304 2.48 32.87 -4.55
C GLU A 304 1.12 32.22 -4.33
N ARG A 305 0.05 33.03 -4.34
CA ARG A 305 -1.33 32.51 -4.26
C ARG A 305 -1.70 31.82 -5.57
N LEU A 306 -2.50 30.76 -5.48
CA LEU A 306 -3.06 30.09 -6.66
C LEU A 306 -3.98 31.05 -7.44
N PHE A 307 -4.74 31.85 -6.72
CA PHE A 307 -5.54 32.92 -7.28
C PHE A 307 -5.18 34.23 -6.55
N PRO A 308 -4.60 35.21 -7.26
CA PRO A 308 -4.21 36.51 -6.67
C PRO A 308 -5.43 37.42 -6.42
N PHE A 309 -6.63 36.99 -6.78
CA PHE A 309 -7.90 37.71 -6.65
C PHE A 309 -8.97 36.78 -6.05
N LEU A 310 -10.15 37.35 -5.73
CA LEU A 310 -11.26 36.58 -5.23
C LEU A 310 -11.87 35.75 -6.36
N VAL A 311 -12.04 34.46 -6.15
CA VAL A 311 -12.65 33.54 -7.12
C VAL A 311 -13.81 32.78 -6.49
N GLU A 312 -14.87 32.61 -7.28
CA GLU A 312 -16.00 31.75 -6.94
C GLU A 312 -16.45 31.04 -8.22
N ILE A 313 -16.27 29.72 -8.29
CA ILE A 313 -16.58 28.88 -9.44
C ILE A 313 -17.50 27.76 -8.96
N ASP A 314 -18.73 27.71 -9.45
CA ASP A 314 -19.66 26.67 -9.02
C ASP A 314 -19.26 25.31 -9.57
N ARG A 315 -18.76 25.24 -10.82
CA ARG A 315 -18.38 23.97 -11.45
C ARG A 315 -17.24 24.13 -12.46
N ILE A 316 -16.27 23.20 -12.42
CA ILE A 316 -15.35 22.96 -13.55
C ILE A 316 -15.63 21.56 -14.07
N SER A 317 -15.84 21.45 -15.40
CA SER A 317 -16.09 20.19 -16.10
C SER A 317 -15.00 19.95 -17.14
N VAL A 318 -14.35 18.80 -17.09
CA VAL A 318 -13.35 18.38 -18.08
C VAL A 318 -13.83 17.06 -18.67
N LYS A 319 -14.03 17.02 -20.00
CA LYS A 319 -14.59 15.85 -20.69
C LYS A 319 -13.63 15.32 -21.75
N ASN A 320 -13.67 14.00 -21.96
CA ASN A 320 -12.94 13.32 -23.04
C ASN A 320 -11.44 13.72 -23.11
N SER A 321 -10.82 13.88 -21.95
CA SER A 321 -9.51 14.54 -21.85
C SER A 321 -8.40 13.60 -21.40
N GLU A 322 -7.16 14.03 -21.59
CA GLU A 322 -5.98 13.27 -21.22
C GLU A 322 -4.97 14.15 -20.49
N ILE A 323 -4.29 13.58 -19.49
CA ILE A 323 -3.18 14.22 -18.77
C ILE A 323 -1.97 13.32 -18.86
N GLU A 324 -0.86 13.87 -19.29
CA GLU A 324 0.43 13.22 -19.34
C GLU A 324 1.46 14.03 -18.52
N VAL A 325 1.96 13.42 -17.45
CA VAL A 325 3.10 13.95 -16.69
C VAL A 325 4.35 13.21 -17.14
N GLU A 326 5.33 13.92 -17.65
CA GLU A 326 6.53 13.36 -18.26
C GLU A 326 7.15 12.26 -17.37
N ASN A 327 7.31 11.06 -17.95
CA ASN A 327 7.92 9.87 -17.31
C ASN A 327 7.31 9.42 -15.97
N SER A 328 6.09 9.82 -15.64
CA SER A 328 5.49 9.51 -14.33
C SER A 328 4.11 8.88 -14.44
N ILE A 329 3.14 9.62 -14.95
CA ILE A 329 1.74 9.22 -14.97
C ILE A 329 1.10 9.65 -16.30
N LYS A 330 0.27 8.77 -16.86
CA LYS A 330 -0.65 9.09 -17.95
C LYS A 330 -2.07 8.75 -17.50
N VAL A 331 -2.98 9.67 -17.70
CA VAL A 331 -4.40 9.47 -17.43
C VAL A 331 -5.16 9.74 -18.71
N HIS A 332 -5.88 8.75 -19.18
CA HIS A 332 -6.73 8.82 -20.37
C HIS A 332 -8.20 8.72 -19.97
N ASP A 333 -9.09 9.09 -20.89
CA ASP A 333 -10.53 9.02 -20.70
C ASP A 333 -10.99 9.80 -19.45
N ILE A 334 -10.48 11.04 -19.29
CA ILE A 334 -10.79 11.85 -18.13
C ILE A 334 -12.14 12.52 -18.31
N ASP A 335 -13.08 12.13 -17.46
CA ASP A 335 -14.26 12.89 -17.12
C ASP A 335 -14.08 13.39 -15.67
N LEU A 336 -13.81 14.68 -15.52
CA LEU A 336 -13.55 15.33 -14.23
C LEU A 336 -14.59 16.40 -13.96
N GLU A 337 -15.15 16.40 -12.78
CA GLU A 337 -16.01 17.46 -12.25
C GLU A 337 -15.47 18.00 -10.93
N ILE A 338 -15.30 19.30 -10.83
CA ILE A 338 -14.92 20.00 -9.60
C ILE A 338 -16.04 20.97 -9.25
N SER A 339 -16.51 20.92 -8.02
CA SER A 339 -17.65 21.72 -7.56
C SER A 339 -17.24 22.74 -6.50
N LYS A 340 -17.83 23.93 -6.59
CA LYS A 340 -17.77 25.01 -5.60
C LYS A 340 -16.35 25.35 -5.16
N ILE A 341 -15.60 25.93 -6.07
CA ILE A 341 -14.28 26.50 -5.80
C ILE A 341 -14.45 27.93 -5.32
N LYS A 342 -13.93 28.24 -4.17
CA LYS A 342 -13.90 29.61 -3.65
C LYS A 342 -12.64 29.85 -2.83
N ASN A 343 -12.17 31.08 -2.81
CA ASN A 343 -11.12 31.51 -1.91
C ASN A 343 -11.62 32.66 -1.02
N SER A 344 -10.92 32.84 0.10
CA SER A 344 -11.20 33.92 1.04
C SER A 344 -10.00 34.86 1.19
N LYS A 345 -10.22 36.07 1.72
CA LYS A 345 -9.14 37.01 2.07
C LYS A 345 -8.13 36.41 3.03
N ASP A 346 -8.57 35.49 3.89
CA ASP A 346 -7.77 34.90 4.96
C ASP A 346 -6.99 33.65 4.53
N LYS A 347 -6.90 33.36 3.22
CA LYS A 347 -5.88 32.48 2.62
C LYS A 347 -6.25 31.01 2.42
N ASN A 348 -7.50 30.62 2.47
CA ASN A 348 -7.91 29.27 2.16
C ASN A 348 -8.54 29.19 0.78
N LEU A 349 -8.13 28.21 -0.01
CA LEU A 349 -8.84 27.75 -1.19
C LEU A 349 -9.71 26.57 -0.80
N GLU A 350 -11.01 26.72 -0.89
CA GLU A 350 -11.99 25.70 -0.57
C GLU A 350 -12.57 25.11 -1.85
N ILE A 351 -12.63 23.78 -1.91
CA ILE A 351 -13.22 22.99 -2.98
C ILE A 351 -14.18 21.99 -2.34
N ASP A 352 -15.46 22.04 -2.70
CA ASP A 352 -16.44 21.12 -2.12
C ASP A 352 -16.19 19.67 -2.55
N SER A 353 -16.06 19.44 -3.86
CA SER A 353 -15.79 18.09 -4.35
C SER A 353 -15.01 18.06 -5.66
N VAL A 354 -14.25 16.97 -5.83
CA VAL A 354 -13.53 16.59 -7.04
C VAL A 354 -13.95 15.18 -7.40
N PHE A 355 -14.48 14.97 -8.61
CA PHE A 355 -14.99 13.69 -9.06
C PHE A 355 -14.38 13.30 -10.41
N PHE A 356 -13.73 12.14 -10.46
CA PHE A 356 -13.24 11.51 -11.68
C PHE A 356 -14.08 10.29 -12.00
N ASN A 357 -14.57 10.20 -13.21
CA ASN A 357 -15.36 9.06 -13.68
C ASN A 357 -14.56 8.21 -14.68
N GLN A 358 -14.41 6.93 -14.38
CA GLN A 358 -13.80 5.89 -15.22
C GLN A 358 -12.41 6.20 -15.84
N PRO A 359 -11.50 6.93 -15.17
CA PRO A 359 -10.22 7.25 -15.77
C PRO A 359 -9.35 5.98 -15.93
N MET A 360 -8.57 5.95 -17.02
CA MET A 360 -7.52 4.95 -17.20
C MET A 360 -6.18 5.55 -16.76
N ILE A 361 -5.68 5.11 -15.61
CA ILE A 361 -4.45 5.62 -15.01
C ILE A 361 -3.29 4.66 -15.30
N THR A 362 -2.26 5.14 -15.98
CA THR A 362 -1.01 4.41 -16.21
C THR A 362 0.11 5.04 -15.40
N VAL A 363 0.65 4.32 -14.42
CA VAL A 363 1.83 4.72 -13.65
C VAL A 363 3.07 4.14 -14.30
N ILE A 364 4.03 5.00 -14.63
CA ILE A 364 5.31 4.61 -15.26
C ILE A 364 6.33 4.36 -14.15
N LEU A 365 6.78 3.10 -14.02
CA LEU A 365 7.81 2.71 -13.06
C LEU A 365 9.18 3.15 -13.58
N ASN A 366 9.60 4.37 -13.26
CA ASN A 366 10.86 4.92 -13.71
C ASN A 366 11.99 4.65 -12.70
N GLN A 367 13.17 4.24 -13.20
CA GLN A 367 14.36 4.00 -12.37
C GLN A 367 15.18 5.26 -12.08
N LYS A 368 14.90 6.37 -12.73
CA LYS A 368 15.58 7.63 -12.44
C LYS A 368 14.91 8.27 -11.22
N SER A 369 15.51 8.08 -10.06
CA SER A 369 15.16 8.88 -8.88
C SER A 369 15.24 10.36 -9.24
N TYR A 370 14.15 11.09 -9.10
CA TYR A 370 14.18 12.55 -9.09
C TYR A 370 15.28 12.98 -8.11
N ARG A 371 16.27 13.72 -8.60
CA ARG A 371 17.24 14.38 -7.73
C ARG A 371 16.50 15.42 -6.90
N ARG A 372 16.41 15.16 -5.62
CA ARG A 372 15.65 15.92 -4.63
C ARG A 372 16.29 17.27 -4.25
N ASP A 373 17.39 17.64 -4.86
CA ASP A 373 18.20 18.78 -4.42
C ASP A 373 17.54 20.15 -4.68
N ASP A 374 16.37 20.19 -5.34
CA ASP A 374 15.80 21.44 -5.87
C ASP A 374 14.40 21.83 -5.34
N VAL A 375 13.74 21.04 -4.46
CA VAL A 375 12.43 21.45 -3.91
C VAL A 375 12.63 22.19 -2.60
N THR A 376 12.68 23.50 -2.69
CA THR A 376 13.00 24.36 -1.54
C THR A 376 11.84 25.24 -1.07
N VAL A 377 10.71 25.27 -1.77
CA VAL A 377 9.58 26.18 -1.41
C VAL A 377 8.25 25.50 -1.71
N SER A 378 7.26 25.74 -0.85
CA SER A 378 5.87 25.38 -1.14
C SER A 378 5.41 26.02 -2.46
N PRO A 379 4.71 25.28 -3.33
CA PRO A 379 4.23 25.82 -4.61
C PRO A 379 3.16 26.90 -4.44
N PHE A 380 2.55 27.03 -3.26
CA PHE A 380 1.49 27.99 -2.94
C PHE A 380 1.52 28.37 -1.46
N LYS A 381 0.91 29.51 -1.10
CA LYS A 381 0.86 30.07 0.27
C LYS A 381 -0.40 29.73 1.03
N GLU A 382 -1.50 29.52 0.34
CA GLU A 382 -2.79 29.25 0.97
C GLU A 382 -2.95 27.79 1.37
N ASN A 383 -3.76 27.54 2.40
CA ASN A 383 -4.28 26.22 2.67
C ASN A 383 -5.29 25.84 1.58
N VAL A 384 -5.23 24.60 1.11
CA VAL A 384 -6.20 24.06 0.16
C VAL A 384 -7.05 23.02 0.90
N GLU A 385 -8.35 23.30 1.00
CA GLU A 385 -9.33 22.41 1.64
C GLU A 385 -10.21 21.79 0.57
N ILE A 386 -10.30 20.47 0.53
CA ILE A 386 -11.16 19.71 -0.38
C ILE A 386 -12.10 18.84 0.45
N GLY A 387 -13.42 19.09 0.36
CA GLY A 387 -14.41 18.32 1.10
C GLY A 387 -14.42 16.85 0.73
N LYS A 388 -14.45 16.53 -0.58
CA LYS A 388 -14.40 15.17 -1.10
C LYS A 388 -13.59 15.08 -2.39
N LEU A 389 -12.82 14.02 -2.53
CA LEU A 389 -12.23 13.61 -3.80
C LEU A 389 -12.64 12.17 -4.08
N ASN A 390 -13.31 11.94 -5.19
CA ASN A 390 -13.77 10.62 -5.61
C ASN A 390 -13.23 10.27 -6.98
N ILE A 391 -12.71 9.05 -7.10
CA ILE A 391 -12.38 8.42 -8.38
C ILE A 391 -13.24 7.16 -8.46
N SER A 392 -14.07 7.04 -9.47
CA SER A 392 -14.96 5.88 -9.64
C SER A 392 -14.57 5.06 -10.87
N HIS A 393 -14.64 3.72 -10.73
CA HIS A 393 -14.43 2.74 -11.80
C HIS A 393 -13.12 2.92 -12.59
N ALA A 394 -12.06 3.41 -11.95
CA ALA A 394 -10.76 3.60 -12.59
C ALA A 394 -10.10 2.27 -12.95
N ARG A 395 -9.31 2.27 -14.02
CA ARG A 395 -8.38 1.19 -14.37
C ARG A 395 -6.96 1.62 -14.09
N LEU A 396 -6.25 0.86 -13.28
CA LEU A 396 -4.86 1.15 -12.94
C LEU A 396 -3.92 0.19 -13.69
N LYS A 397 -3.00 0.76 -14.47
CA LYS A 397 -1.95 0.03 -15.17
C LYS A 397 -0.57 0.43 -14.66
N LEU A 398 0.34 -0.51 -14.59
CA LEU A 398 1.75 -0.28 -14.29
C LEU A 398 2.59 -0.53 -15.54
N SER A 399 3.33 0.47 -15.98
CA SER A 399 4.26 0.39 -17.11
C SER A 399 5.70 0.31 -16.61
N ASP A 400 6.44 -0.73 -17.01
CA ASP A 400 7.88 -0.85 -16.76
C ASP A 400 8.62 -0.70 -18.10
N PRO A 401 9.13 0.50 -18.45
CA PRO A 401 9.82 0.77 -19.70
C PRO A 401 11.10 -0.07 -19.89
N MET A 402 11.76 -0.44 -18.78
CA MET A 402 13.00 -1.25 -18.84
C MET A 402 12.75 -2.68 -19.26
N LYS A 403 11.56 -3.21 -18.99
CA LYS A 403 11.14 -4.57 -19.34
C LYS A 403 10.18 -4.59 -20.53
N ASN A 404 9.81 -3.41 -21.03
CA ASN A 404 8.77 -3.25 -22.06
C ASN A 404 7.47 -4.01 -21.70
N THR A 405 7.05 -3.93 -20.43
CA THR A 405 5.86 -4.59 -19.92
C THR A 405 4.82 -3.60 -19.44
N LEU A 406 3.56 -3.85 -19.78
CA LEU A 406 2.38 -3.18 -19.25
C LEU A 406 1.57 -4.21 -18.49
N THR A 407 1.25 -3.93 -17.23
CA THR A 407 0.52 -4.85 -16.34
C THR A 407 -0.72 -4.17 -15.80
N ASP A 408 -1.89 -4.81 -15.97
CA ASP A 408 -3.11 -4.38 -15.28
C ASP A 408 -2.97 -4.64 -13.78
N ALA A 409 -2.86 -3.59 -12.99
CA ALA A 409 -2.67 -3.68 -11.55
C ALA A 409 -4.00 -3.75 -10.80
N SER A 410 -5.01 -3.03 -11.27
CA SER A 410 -6.36 -3.03 -10.70
C SER A 410 -7.40 -2.75 -11.78
N GLU A 411 -8.54 -3.37 -11.63
CA GLU A 411 -9.74 -3.15 -12.42
C GLU A 411 -10.84 -2.62 -11.48
N ASN A 412 -11.69 -1.70 -11.96
CA ASN A 412 -12.80 -1.15 -11.19
C ASN A 412 -12.38 -0.54 -9.85
N LEU A 413 -11.35 0.32 -9.89
CA LEU A 413 -10.82 0.99 -8.71
C LEU A 413 -11.69 2.18 -8.33
N ASN A 414 -12.19 2.18 -7.10
CA ASN A 414 -12.89 3.29 -6.50
C ASN A 414 -12.05 3.85 -5.35
N LEU A 415 -11.75 5.15 -5.41
CA LEU A 415 -11.03 5.88 -4.37
C LEU A 415 -11.89 7.02 -3.87
N ALA A 416 -12.07 7.11 -2.56
CA ALA A 416 -12.74 8.24 -1.92
C ALA A 416 -11.87 8.80 -0.79
N LEU A 417 -11.63 10.09 -0.83
CA LEU A 417 -10.94 10.85 0.20
C LEU A 417 -11.92 11.91 0.76
N GLU A 418 -11.96 12.03 2.07
CA GLU A 418 -12.86 12.97 2.75
C GLU A 418 -12.05 13.97 3.58
N LYS A 419 -12.43 15.25 3.49
CA LYS A 419 -11.85 16.41 4.22
C LYS A 419 -10.31 16.46 4.07
N ILE A 420 -9.88 16.73 2.88
CA ILE A 420 -8.47 16.84 2.55
C ILE A 420 -8.02 18.28 2.83
N SER A 421 -7.00 18.43 3.66
CA SER A 421 -6.34 19.71 3.92
C SER A 421 -4.89 19.63 3.47
N VAL A 422 -4.49 20.48 2.56
CA VAL A 422 -3.09 20.67 2.14
C VAL A 422 -2.58 21.97 2.74
N ILE A 423 -1.71 21.87 3.75
CA ILE A 423 -1.25 22.98 4.58
C ILE A 423 0.22 23.27 4.24
N PRO A 424 0.54 24.41 3.62
CA PRO A 424 1.92 24.81 3.38
C PRO A 424 2.62 25.18 4.69
N LYS A 425 3.88 24.81 4.83
CA LYS A 425 4.71 25.20 5.98
C LYS A 425 5.41 26.53 5.67
N PRO A 426 5.12 27.61 6.40
CA PRO A 426 5.65 28.95 6.09
C PRO A 426 7.14 29.14 6.36
N ASN A 427 7.74 28.32 7.24
CA ASN A 427 9.13 28.43 7.67
C ASN A 427 9.90 27.14 7.36
N TYR A 428 10.15 26.89 6.09
CA TYR A 428 11.01 25.81 5.68
C TYR A 428 12.46 26.07 6.14
N ASN A 429 12.95 25.22 7.05
CA ASN A 429 14.36 25.23 7.41
C ASN A 429 15.08 24.14 6.61
N ARG A 430 15.92 24.58 5.67
CA ARG A 430 16.71 23.73 4.78
C ARG A 430 17.61 22.74 5.52
N ASP A 431 18.11 23.10 6.69
CA ASP A 431 19.04 22.30 7.49
C ASP A 431 18.33 21.15 8.21
N LEU A 432 17.01 21.27 8.45
CA LEU A 432 16.18 20.26 9.10
C LEU A 432 15.55 19.23 8.14
N LYS A 433 15.77 19.35 6.82
CA LYS A 433 15.16 18.47 5.78
C LYS A 433 13.63 18.33 5.89
N ASP A 434 12.97 19.37 6.39
CA ASP A 434 11.50 19.39 6.53
C ASP A 434 10.80 19.41 5.18
N ASP A 435 9.62 18.76 5.10
CA ASP A 435 8.79 18.79 3.90
C ASP A 435 8.02 20.11 3.80
N ASN A 436 7.71 20.54 2.56
CA ASN A 436 7.14 21.85 2.29
C ASN A 436 5.66 22.00 2.66
N PHE A 437 4.94 20.90 2.88
CA PHE A 437 3.52 20.91 3.24
C PHE A 437 3.12 19.63 3.98
N ILE A 438 1.98 19.72 4.67
CA ILE A 438 1.32 18.60 5.34
C ILE A 438 0.01 18.32 4.63
N VAL A 439 -0.25 17.06 4.28
CA VAL A 439 -1.54 16.60 3.78
C VAL A 439 -2.29 15.89 4.90
N ARG A 440 -3.45 16.39 5.26
CA ARG A 440 -4.35 15.77 6.23
C ARG A 440 -5.63 15.32 5.54
N LEU A 441 -6.15 14.18 5.92
CA LEU A 441 -7.48 13.74 5.51
C LEU A 441 -8.14 12.92 6.63
N ASP A 442 -9.44 13.12 6.80
CA ASP A 442 -10.20 12.40 7.82
C ASP A 442 -10.34 10.93 7.44
N LYS A 443 -10.59 10.66 6.16
CA LYS A 443 -10.80 9.29 5.68
C LYS A 443 -10.28 9.06 4.28
N LEU A 444 -9.65 7.88 4.11
CA LEU A 444 -9.28 7.30 2.83
C LEU A 444 -10.03 5.98 2.66
N SER A 445 -10.85 5.87 1.62
CA SER A 445 -11.51 4.63 1.23
C SER A 445 -11.05 4.21 -0.14
N LEU A 446 -10.63 2.96 -0.29
CA LEU A 446 -10.21 2.36 -1.55
C LEU A 446 -10.92 1.02 -1.72
N GLU A 447 -11.65 0.87 -2.82
CA GLU A 447 -12.36 -0.35 -3.18
C GLU A 447 -12.01 -0.77 -4.61
N THR A 448 -11.83 -2.06 -4.83
CA THR A 448 -11.51 -2.62 -6.14
C THR A 448 -11.87 -4.09 -6.22
N ASP A 449 -12.17 -4.58 -7.41
CA ASP A 449 -12.43 -6.00 -7.62
C ASP A 449 -11.13 -6.80 -7.44
N LYS A 450 -10.04 -6.34 -8.03
CA LYS A 450 -8.79 -7.12 -8.03
C LYS A 450 -7.54 -6.26 -8.08
N ILE A 451 -6.57 -6.61 -7.20
CA ILE A 451 -5.21 -6.09 -7.28
C ILE A 451 -4.26 -7.22 -7.65
N ARG A 452 -3.51 -7.03 -8.73
CA ARG A 452 -2.42 -7.91 -9.16
C ARG A 452 -1.08 -7.28 -8.87
N ILE A 453 -0.29 -7.94 -8.01
CA ILE A 453 1.08 -7.53 -7.74
C ILE A 453 2.00 -8.26 -8.74
N GLY A 454 2.73 -7.51 -9.56
CA GLY A 454 3.56 -8.05 -10.64
C GLY A 454 4.62 -9.08 -10.18
N GLU A 455 4.96 -10.04 -11.06
CA GLU A 455 5.97 -11.08 -10.77
C GLU A 455 7.40 -10.54 -10.63
N SER A 456 7.69 -9.46 -11.28
CA SER A 456 8.98 -8.74 -11.21
C SER A 456 9.02 -7.67 -10.13
N GLY A 457 8.10 -7.76 -9.24
CA GLY A 457 7.64 -6.81 -8.27
C GLY A 457 8.60 -6.37 -7.20
N GLN A 458 9.74 -5.93 -7.57
CA GLN A 458 10.39 -4.89 -6.78
C GLN A 458 10.71 -3.78 -7.78
N PRO A 459 10.18 -2.57 -7.61
CA PRO A 459 10.89 -1.43 -8.12
C PRO A 459 12.29 -1.59 -7.56
N ASN A 460 13.27 -1.81 -8.45
CA ASN A 460 14.67 -1.73 -8.06
C ASN A 460 14.93 -0.28 -7.68
N PHE A 461 14.54 0.08 -6.47
CA PHE A 461 15.08 1.25 -5.81
C PHE A 461 16.56 0.94 -5.60
N LYS A 462 17.40 1.44 -6.51
CA LYS A 462 18.85 1.35 -6.33
C LYS A 462 19.19 1.89 -4.96
N GLU A 463 19.98 1.13 -4.23
CA GLU A 463 20.39 1.26 -2.84
C GLU A 463 21.02 2.60 -2.41
N ASN A 464 21.08 3.61 -3.25
CA ASN A 464 21.86 4.82 -3.01
C ASN A 464 21.06 6.07 -2.64
N SER A 465 19.78 5.98 -2.24
CA SER A 465 19.11 7.15 -1.67
C SER A 465 18.65 6.87 -0.25
N ASP A 466 19.33 7.46 0.71
CA ASP A 466 18.89 7.60 2.11
C ASP A 466 17.62 8.49 2.26
N LYS A 467 16.90 8.74 1.17
CA LYS A 467 15.78 9.67 1.09
C LYS A 467 14.45 8.94 1.14
N PRO A 468 13.43 9.46 1.85
CA PRO A 468 12.14 8.80 1.98
C PRO A 468 11.42 8.65 0.64
N LEU A 469 10.73 7.54 0.47
CA LEU A 469 9.89 7.22 -0.71
C LEU A 469 8.73 8.22 -0.90
N ILE A 470 8.26 8.81 0.19
CA ILE A 470 7.16 9.77 0.22
C ILE A 470 7.69 11.06 0.84
N PRO A 471 7.90 12.11 0.00
CA PRO A 471 8.46 13.38 0.48
C PRO A 471 7.43 14.31 1.14
N ILE A 472 6.24 13.80 1.45
CA ILE A 472 5.13 14.58 1.96
C ILE A 472 4.80 14.09 3.36
N ASN A 473 4.69 14.99 4.33
CA ASN A 473 4.09 14.68 5.62
C ASN A 473 2.59 14.48 5.42
N PHE A 474 2.06 13.38 5.90
CA PHE A 474 0.64 13.10 5.83
C PHE A 474 0.10 12.58 7.15
N GLU A 475 -1.17 12.90 7.40
CA GLU A 475 -1.96 12.40 8.51
C GLU A 475 -3.31 11.93 7.98
N ILE A 476 -3.65 10.65 8.18
CA ILE A 476 -4.89 10.04 7.73
C ILE A 476 -5.63 9.52 8.96
N GLY A 477 -6.83 10.04 9.22
CA GLY A 477 -7.63 9.66 10.38
C GLY A 477 -8.12 8.21 10.30
N GLN A 478 -8.77 7.84 9.19
CA GLN A 478 -9.31 6.51 8.97
C GLN A 478 -8.94 5.97 7.59
N ILE A 479 -8.62 4.69 7.53
CA ILE A 479 -8.38 3.94 6.28
C ILE A 479 -9.41 2.83 6.18
N ASP A 480 -10.09 2.72 5.04
CA ASP A 480 -10.95 1.59 4.66
C ASP A 480 -10.50 1.10 3.28
N PHE A 481 -9.88 -0.07 3.23
CA PHE A 481 -9.46 -0.70 1.99
C PHE A 481 -10.25 -1.98 1.79
N ARG A 482 -10.87 -2.14 0.62
CA ARG A 482 -11.63 -3.33 0.22
C ARG A 482 -11.17 -3.81 -1.14
N ALA A 483 -11.01 -5.11 -1.27
CA ALA A 483 -10.80 -5.77 -2.55
C ALA A 483 -11.41 -7.17 -2.51
N ASP A 484 -11.99 -7.61 -3.62
CA ASP A 484 -12.44 -9.00 -3.73
C ASP A 484 -11.25 -9.94 -3.72
N THR A 485 -10.16 -9.55 -4.38
CA THR A 485 -8.94 -10.34 -4.40
C THR A 485 -7.69 -9.46 -4.48
N VAL A 486 -6.71 -9.77 -3.64
CA VAL A 486 -5.32 -9.29 -3.76
C VAL A 486 -4.43 -10.50 -3.99
N GLU A 487 -3.73 -10.56 -5.12
CA GLU A 487 -2.91 -11.72 -5.47
C GLU A 487 -1.54 -11.35 -6.05
N GLN A 488 -0.55 -12.20 -5.76
CA GLN A 488 0.69 -12.27 -6.52
C GLN A 488 0.81 -13.68 -7.07
N LYS A 489 0.87 -13.79 -8.40
CA LYS A 489 0.87 -15.07 -9.11
C LYS A 489 1.88 -16.05 -8.52
N ARG A 490 1.41 -17.24 -8.11
CA ARG A 490 2.22 -18.31 -7.50
C ARG A 490 2.96 -17.95 -6.20
N ARG A 491 2.58 -16.87 -5.53
CA ARG A 491 3.15 -16.50 -4.22
C ARG A 491 2.10 -16.42 -3.13
N PHE A 492 1.10 -15.59 -3.32
CA PHE A 492 -0.01 -15.50 -2.37
C PHE A 492 -1.30 -15.00 -3.02
N GLY A 493 -2.42 -15.24 -2.36
CA GLY A 493 -3.73 -14.66 -2.65
C GLY A 493 -4.47 -14.41 -1.34
N ILE A 494 -5.18 -13.31 -1.27
CA ILE A 494 -6.06 -12.95 -0.15
C ILE A 494 -7.40 -12.53 -0.75
N SER A 495 -8.50 -13.15 -0.30
CA SER A 495 -9.85 -12.82 -0.76
C SER A 495 -10.94 -13.21 0.26
N PRO A 496 -11.99 -12.41 0.48
CA PRO A 496 -11.96 -10.98 0.21
C PRO A 496 -10.97 -10.26 1.14
N VAL A 497 -10.56 -9.05 0.80
CA VAL A 497 -9.75 -8.20 1.66
C VAL A 497 -10.63 -7.07 2.19
N LYS A 498 -10.69 -6.94 3.50
CA LYS A 498 -11.26 -5.79 4.19
C LYS A 498 -10.25 -5.33 5.23
N LEU A 499 -9.48 -4.30 4.90
CA LEU A 499 -8.48 -3.72 5.78
C LEU A 499 -8.99 -2.38 6.29
N THR A 500 -9.04 -2.21 7.60
CA THR A 500 -9.37 -0.94 8.25
C THR A 500 -8.18 -0.50 9.09
N GLY A 501 -7.93 0.80 9.11
CA GLY A 501 -6.85 1.39 9.89
C GLY A 501 -7.25 2.75 10.45
N ASN A 502 -6.61 3.14 11.53
CA ASN A 502 -6.82 4.43 12.18
C ASN A 502 -5.49 5.14 12.39
N GLU A 503 -5.50 6.46 12.24
CA GLU A 503 -4.38 7.36 12.54
C GLU A 503 -3.06 6.93 11.89
N LEU A 504 -3.05 6.86 10.56
CA LEU A 504 -1.82 6.67 9.80
C LEU A 504 -1.10 7.99 9.61
N LYS A 505 0.15 8.06 10.02
CA LYS A 505 1.01 9.22 9.78
C LYS A 505 2.45 8.82 9.55
N ASN A 506 3.19 9.64 8.83
CA ASN A 506 4.64 9.54 8.76
C ASN A 506 5.30 10.49 9.75
N ASP A 507 6.49 10.14 10.21
CA ASP A 507 7.37 11.02 10.99
C ASP A 507 8.38 11.76 10.09
N ILE A 508 9.16 12.67 10.69
CA ILE A 508 10.16 13.51 10.00
C ILE A 508 11.21 12.65 9.26
N ASP A 509 11.56 11.50 9.80
CA ASP A 509 12.51 10.56 9.19
C ASP A 509 11.83 9.64 8.15
N GLY A 510 10.52 9.81 7.94
CA GLY A 510 9.68 9.04 7.01
C GLY A 510 9.32 7.66 7.52
N GLY A 511 9.44 7.40 8.82
CA GLY A 511 8.83 6.25 9.48
C GLY A 511 7.31 6.33 9.42
N LEU A 512 6.64 5.17 9.44
CA LEU A 512 5.18 5.08 9.44
C LEU A 512 4.67 4.69 10.82
N LYS A 513 3.70 5.45 11.31
CA LYS A 513 2.98 5.13 12.54
C LYS A 513 1.50 4.93 12.25
N ILE A 514 0.94 3.82 12.76
CA ILE A 514 -0.46 3.44 12.64
C ILE A 514 -0.96 3.08 14.03
N SER A 515 -2.03 3.72 14.50
CA SER A 515 -2.64 3.35 15.79
C SER A 515 -3.28 1.97 15.75
N MET A 516 -4.07 1.70 14.72
CA MET A 516 -4.74 0.42 14.55
C MET A 516 -4.74 0.01 13.08
N LEU A 517 -4.45 -1.26 12.83
CA LEU A 517 -4.59 -1.90 11.53
C LEU A 517 -5.31 -3.25 11.70
N LYS A 518 -6.46 -3.41 11.06
CA LYS A 518 -7.30 -4.59 11.17
C LYS A 518 -7.60 -5.20 9.81
N LEU A 519 -7.28 -6.48 9.64
CA LEU A 519 -7.71 -7.30 8.51
C LEU A 519 -8.95 -8.09 8.94
N GLY A 520 -10.07 -7.85 8.30
CA GLY A 520 -11.31 -8.59 8.50
C GLY A 520 -11.24 -10.01 7.95
N LYS A 521 -12.34 -10.75 8.06
CA LYS A 521 -12.44 -12.14 7.59
C LYS A 521 -11.96 -12.29 6.14
N SER A 522 -10.92 -13.11 5.94
CA SER A 522 -10.26 -13.31 4.65
C SER A 522 -9.79 -14.75 4.47
N GLU A 523 -9.76 -15.23 3.22
CA GLU A 523 -9.06 -16.44 2.81
C GLU A 523 -7.63 -16.07 2.39
N ILE A 524 -6.64 -16.47 3.16
CA ILE A 524 -5.22 -16.18 2.92
C ILE A 524 -4.56 -17.44 2.37
N THR A 525 -4.12 -17.42 1.13
CA THR A 525 -3.42 -18.53 0.49
C THR A 525 -1.98 -18.14 0.19
N VAL A 526 -1.03 -18.93 0.63
CA VAL A 526 0.41 -18.76 0.38
C VAL A 526 0.93 -19.97 -0.39
N PHE A 527 1.68 -19.73 -1.45
CA PHE A 527 2.28 -20.77 -2.29
C PHE A 527 3.77 -20.94 -1.98
N GLN A 528 4.20 -22.16 -1.74
CA GLN A 528 5.59 -22.48 -1.49
C GLN A 528 6.40 -22.41 -2.79
N SER A 529 7.52 -21.70 -2.80
CA SER A 529 8.39 -21.56 -3.98
C SER A 529 9.17 -22.87 -4.26
N THR A 530 9.27 -23.24 -5.55
CA THR A 530 10.09 -24.38 -6.00
C THR A 530 11.58 -24.08 -6.13
N LYS A 531 11.96 -22.80 -6.22
CA LYS A 531 13.35 -22.39 -6.41
C LYS A 531 14.07 -22.33 -5.07
N LYS A 532 15.19 -23.07 -4.95
CA LYS A 532 16.18 -22.84 -3.89
C LYS A 532 16.57 -21.36 -3.93
N LYS A 533 16.50 -20.70 -2.78
CA LYS A 533 16.74 -19.27 -2.60
C LYS A 533 17.99 -18.78 -3.33
N ALA A 534 17.86 -18.16 -4.50
CA ALA A 534 18.66 -16.99 -4.75
C ALA A 534 18.36 -16.00 -3.61
N LYS A 535 19.37 -15.37 -3.03
CA LYS A 535 19.18 -14.32 -2.02
C LYS A 535 18.16 -13.32 -2.56
N GLN A 536 16.88 -13.55 -2.24
CA GLN A 536 15.85 -12.56 -2.53
C GLN A 536 16.09 -11.45 -1.52
N ALA A 537 16.42 -10.27 -2.02
CA ALA A 537 16.32 -9.07 -1.23
C ALA A 537 14.90 -9.06 -0.63
N ALA A 538 14.81 -9.20 0.68
CA ALA A 538 13.57 -8.98 1.40
C ALA A 538 13.07 -7.57 1.01
N ILE A 539 11.77 -7.36 0.93
CA ILE A 539 11.22 -6.00 0.85
C ILE A 539 11.82 -5.27 2.06
N SER A 540 12.85 -4.48 1.81
CA SER A 540 13.47 -3.68 2.86
C SER A 540 12.59 -2.44 3.01
N PHE A 541 11.75 -2.44 4.04
CA PHE A 541 11.28 -1.17 4.57
C PHE A 541 12.50 -0.51 5.20
N LYS A 542 13.20 0.34 4.43
CA LYS A 542 14.36 1.10 4.95
C LYS A 542 13.96 2.10 6.05
N LYS A 543 12.69 2.11 6.45
CA LYS A 543 12.10 3.03 7.39
C LYS A 543 11.42 2.30 8.54
N ASP A 544 11.37 2.93 9.68
CA ASP A 544 10.72 2.39 10.86
C ASP A 544 9.19 2.32 10.64
N LEU A 545 8.60 1.18 10.98
CA LEU A 545 7.15 0.99 11.00
C LEU A 545 6.72 0.72 12.43
N LYS A 546 5.75 1.49 12.93
CA LYS A 546 5.14 1.30 14.25
C LYS A 546 3.63 1.13 14.10
N ILE A 547 3.11 0.03 14.64
CA ILE A 547 1.66 -0.24 14.68
C ILE A 547 1.31 -0.54 16.13
N ASP A 548 0.46 0.31 16.74
CA ASP A 548 0.11 0.14 18.15
C ASP A 548 -0.77 -1.11 18.34
N LEU A 549 -1.72 -1.35 17.42
CA LEU A 549 -2.59 -2.53 17.40
C LEU A 549 -2.74 -3.10 15.99
N LEU A 550 -2.31 -4.36 15.78
CA LEU A 550 -2.49 -5.12 14.54
C LEU A 550 -3.43 -6.30 14.80
N GLU A 551 -4.54 -6.39 14.08
CA GLU A 551 -5.54 -7.44 14.24
C GLU A 551 -5.84 -8.16 12.91
N PHE A 552 -6.01 -9.49 13.03
CA PHE A 552 -6.60 -10.35 11.99
C PHE A 552 -7.85 -11.00 12.59
N GLU A 553 -8.97 -10.88 11.90
CA GLU A 553 -10.25 -11.36 12.41
C GLU A 553 -10.78 -12.53 11.56
N LYS A 554 -11.04 -13.69 12.22
CA LYS A 554 -11.69 -14.87 11.62
C LYS A 554 -11.21 -15.24 10.21
N SER A 555 -9.91 -15.04 9.94
CA SER A 555 -9.33 -15.34 8.65
C SER A 555 -8.97 -16.81 8.51
N ASN A 556 -9.06 -17.36 7.30
CA ASN A 556 -8.60 -18.70 6.99
C ASN A 556 -7.24 -18.65 6.30
N PHE A 557 -6.31 -19.47 6.74
CA PHE A 557 -4.97 -19.54 6.17
C PHE A 557 -4.71 -20.88 5.51
N LYS A 558 -4.16 -20.87 4.30
CA LYS A 558 -3.73 -22.08 3.57
C LYS A 558 -2.29 -21.90 3.04
N LEU A 559 -1.47 -22.90 3.29
CA LEU A 559 -0.14 -23.01 2.69
C LEU A 559 -0.17 -24.14 1.65
N ILE A 560 0.10 -23.80 0.41
CA ILE A 560 0.04 -24.70 -0.75
C ILE A 560 1.46 -25.05 -1.19
N GLU A 561 1.76 -26.34 -1.33
CA GLU A 561 3.00 -26.83 -1.92
C GLU A 561 2.98 -26.80 -3.45
N PRO A 562 4.17 -26.88 -4.10
CA PRO A 562 4.22 -27.13 -5.53
C PRO A 562 3.43 -28.39 -5.91
N GLY A 563 2.53 -28.26 -6.90
CA GLY A 563 1.57 -29.31 -7.27
C GLY A 563 0.18 -29.14 -6.65
N ASN A 564 -0.13 -27.94 -6.13
CA ASN A 564 -1.44 -27.54 -5.60
C ASN A 564 -1.96 -28.36 -4.40
N ARG A 565 -1.06 -29.02 -3.65
CA ARG A 565 -1.42 -29.73 -2.44
C ARG A 565 -1.41 -28.81 -1.22
N THR A 566 -2.49 -28.78 -0.46
CA THR A 566 -2.53 -28.06 0.82
C THR A 566 -1.61 -28.74 1.84
N LEU A 567 -0.59 -28.02 2.30
CA LEU A 567 0.32 -28.46 3.35
C LEU A 567 -0.20 -28.13 4.74
N LEU A 568 -0.71 -26.91 4.92
CA LEU A 568 -1.24 -26.41 6.19
C LEU A 568 -2.52 -25.63 5.93
N SER A 569 -3.53 -25.85 6.75
CA SER A 569 -4.70 -24.99 6.83
C SER A 569 -5.01 -24.62 8.27
N ILE A 570 -5.42 -23.39 8.50
CA ILE A 570 -5.87 -22.85 9.79
C ILE A 570 -7.17 -22.10 9.53
N ASN A 571 -8.21 -22.41 10.28
CA ASN A 571 -9.52 -21.79 10.14
C ASN A 571 -9.81 -20.82 11.29
N ASP A 572 -10.61 -19.80 11.02
CA ASP A 572 -11.04 -18.77 11.98
C ASP A 572 -9.88 -18.21 12.80
N LEU A 573 -8.78 -17.92 12.12
CA LEU A 573 -7.58 -17.35 12.74
C LEU A 573 -7.89 -15.92 13.22
N ASN A 574 -7.85 -15.73 14.52
CA ASN A 574 -7.81 -14.41 15.14
C ASN A 574 -6.40 -14.19 15.67
N LEU A 575 -5.81 -13.05 15.32
CA LEU A 575 -4.46 -12.72 15.71
C LEU A 575 -4.39 -11.26 16.09
N THR A 576 -3.86 -10.96 17.25
CA THR A 576 -3.69 -9.60 17.76
C THR A 576 -2.24 -9.40 18.17
N PHE A 577 -1.61 -8.36 17.69
CA PHE A 577 -0.30 -7.89 18.12
C PHE A 577 -0.41 -6.47 18.65
N ASN A 578 0.19 -6.21 19.81
CA ASN A 578 0.30 -4.87 20.38
C ASN A 578 1.76 -4.39 20.30
N GLY A 579 1.93 -3.13 19.89
CA GLY A 579 3.22 -2.48 19.81
C GLY A 579 4.16 -3.18 18.83
N VAL A 580 3.71 -3.37 17.59
CA VAL A 580 4.53 -3.92 16.49
C VAL A 580 5.48 -2.83 16.01
N GLU A 581 6.76 -3.14 15.96
CA GLU A 581 7.80 -2.27 15.44
C GLU A 581 8.70 -3.05 14.48
N SER A 582 9.06 -2.41 13.37
CA SER A 582 10.11 -2.90 12.49
C SER A 582 11.26 -1.90 12.45
N ASN A 583 12.49 -2.39 12.41
CA ASN A 583 13.66 -1.55 12.20
C ASN A 583 14.16 -1.62 10.76
N GLN A 584 15.15 -0.78 10.43
CA GLN A 584 15.77 -0.69 9.10
C GLN A 584 16.40 -2.01 8.60
N ASN A 585 16.62 -2.98 9.49
CA ASN A 585 17.12 -4.32 9.16
C ASN A 585 15.98 -5.33 8.94
N ASN A 586 14.73 -4.89 8.80
CA ASN A 586 13.53 -5.73 8.71
C ASN A 586 13.35 -6.72 9.89
N GLN A 587 13.83 -6.35 11.06
CA GLN A 587 13.58 -7.10 12.27
C GLN A 587 12.28 -6.60 12.89
N PHE A 588 11.31 -7.50 13.02
CA PHE A 588 10.03 -7.21 13.65
C PHE A 588 10.07 -7.55 15.13
N SER A 589 9.56 -6.67 15.96
CA SER A 589 9.33 -6.88 17.38
C SER A 589 7.90 -6.51 17.76
N TYR A 590 7.41 -7.03 18.87
CA TYR A 590 6.09 -6.68 19.40
C TYR A 590 6.10 -6.83 20.93
N LYS A 591 5.24 -6.08 21.61
CA LYS A 591 5.16 -6.11 23.08
C LYS A 591 4.41 -7.34 23.59
N ASN A 592 3.26 -7.65 23.01
CA ASN A 592 2.49 -8.85 23.30
C ASN A 592 1.68 -9.28 22.09
N SER A 593 1.20 -10.53 22.14
CA SER A 593 0.34 -11.06 21.09
C SER A 593 -0.69 -12.03 21.67
N LYS A 594 -1.84 -12.13 21.01
CA LYS A 594 -2.86 -13.14 21.22
C LYS A 594 -3.16 -13.83 19.91
N LEU A 595 -3.46 -15.12 19.98
CA LEU A 595 -3.86 -15.90 18.82
C LEU A 595 -4.96 -16.88 19.24
N SER A 596 -5.97 -17.05 18.38
CA SER A 596 -6.92 -18.17 18.47
C SER A 596 -7.30 -18.65 17.09
N ALA A 597 -7.56 -19.95 16.95
CA ALA A 597 -8.06 -20.55 15.73
C ALA A 597 -8.97 -21.74 16.05
N SER A 598 -9.98 -21.99 15.20
CA SER A 598 -10.95 -23.07 15.39
C SER A 598 -10.44 -24.43 14.91
N ALA A 599 -9.54 -24.45 13.93
CA ALA A 599 -8.94 -25.69 13.44
C ALA A 599 -7.59 -25.47 12.80
N LEU A 600 -6.68 -26.41 13.02
CA LEU A 600 -5.42 -26.49 12.31
C LEU A 600 -5.28 -27.89 11.71
N LYS A 601 -4.95 -27.99 10.43
CA LYS A 601 -4.64 -29.25 9.73
C LYS A 601 -3.30 -29.12 9.01
N TYR A 602 -2.40 -30.04 9.29
CA TYR A 602 -1.08 -30.09 8.68
C TYR A 602 -0.87 -31.44 7.99
N HIS A 603 -0.63 -31.40 6.70
CA HIS A 603 -0.49 -32.55 5.81
C HIS A 603 0.94 -32.67 5.25
N PRO A 604 1.95 -33.04 6.05
CA PRO A 604 3.32 -33.18 5.57
C PRO A 604 3.48 -34.28 4.52
N LYS A 605 4.61 -34.25 3.80
CA LYS A 605 5.05 -35.37 2.98
C LYS A 605 5.42 -36.53 3.90
N GLY A 606 4.60 -37.54 4.01
CA GLY A 606 4.81 -38.68 4.89
C GLY A 606 3.51 -39.38 5.23
N ASN A 607 3.57 -40.31 6.16
CA ASN A 607 2.45 -41.20 6.41
C ASN A 607 1.42 -40.67 7.43
N TYR A 608 1.58 -39.46 7.93
CA TYR A 608 0.76 -38.90 9.02
C TYR A 608 0.23 -37.54 8.68
N ASP A 609 -1.01 -37.30 9.09
CA ASP A 609 -1.62 -35.99 9.18
C ASP A 609 -1.68 -35.55 10.64
N LEU A 610 -1.60 -34.22 10.85
CA LEU A 610 -1.71 -33.64 12.18
C LEU A 610 -2.92 -32.68 12.16
N THR A 611 -3.78 -32.84 13.16
CA THR A 611 -4.96 -31.99 13.33
C THR A 611 -5.06 -31.46 14.74
N VAL A 612 -5.67 -30.29 14.90
CA VAL A 612 -5.99 -29.65 16.18
C VAL A 612 -7.36 -29.02 16.04
N ASP A 613 -8.28 -29.24 16.95
CA ASP A 613 -9.62 -28.65 16.87
C ASP A 613 -9.63 -27.18 17.27
N SER A 614 -8.79 -26.78 18.22
CA SER A 614 -8.58 -25.36 18.52
C SER A 614 -7.15 -25.06 18.98
N LEU A 615 -6.69 -23.90 18.61
CA LEU A 615 -5.37 -23.37 18.92
C LEU A 615 -5.54 -22.00 19.58
N SER A 616 -4.84 -21.75 20.68
CA SER A 616 -4.81 -20.44 21.31
C SER A 616 -3.44 -20.09 21.87
N TYR A 617 -3.10 -18.80 21.82
CA TYR A 617 -1.93 -18.23 22.48
C TYR A 617 -2.36 -16.98 23.24
N ASP A 618 -2.25 -17.01 24.54
CA ASP A 618 -2.52 -15.89 25.44
C ASP A 618 -1.61 -15.97 26.67
N ARG A 619 -1.24 -14.81 27.22
CA ARG A 619 -0.40 -14.72 28.43
C ARG A 619 0.84 -15.61 28.36
N GLN A 620 1.48 -15.63 27.21
CA GLN A 620 2.68 -16.44 26.94
C GLN A 620 2.46 -17.96 27.00
N THR A 621 1.22 -18.43 26.92
CA THR A 621 0.89 -19.86 26.87
C THR A 621 0.22 -20.21 25.53
N LEU A 622 0.83 -21.14 24.80
CA LEU A 622 0.30 -21.73 23.57
C LEU A 622 -0.42 -23.04 23.93
N LYS A 623 -1.69 -23.16 23.57
CA LYS A 623 -2.51 -24.35 23.81
C LYS A 623 -3.02 -24.93 22.51
N PHE A 624 -2.98 -26.24 22.41
CA PHE A 624 -3.58 -27.03 21.36
C PHE A 624 -4.61 -27.97 22.00
N ASN A 625 -5.85 -27.91 21.59
CA ASN A 625 -6.91 -28.80 22.08
C ASN A 625 -7.25 -29.84 21.02
N GLN A 626 -7.53 -31.06 21.46
CA GLN A 626 -7.84 -32.20 20.60
C GLN A 626 -6.80 -32.42 19.50
N PHE A 627 -5.53 -32.46 19.90
CA PHE A 627 -4.44 -32.82 18.99
C PHE A 627 -4.57 -34.26 18.54
N GLU A 628 -4.46 -34.49 17.24
CA GLU A 628 -4.39 -35.84 16.68
C GLU A 628 -3.27 -35.91 15.63
N MET A 629 -2.39 -36.93 15.81
CA MET A 629 -1.48 -37.39 14.77
C MET A 629 -2.04 -38.71 14.22
N LYS A 630 -2.62 -38.63 13.02
CA LYS A 630 -3.35 -39.72 12.39
C LYS A 630 -2.60 -40.28 11.19
N PRO A 631 -2.47 -41.61 11.06
CA PRO A 631 -1.94 -42.23 9.85
C PRO A 631 -2.86 -41.96 8.65
N LYS A 632 -2.27 -41.69 7.49
CA LYS A 632 -3.00 -41.48 6.21
C LYS A 632 -3.59 -42.76 5.64
N ILE A 633 -3.00 -43.89 5.98
CA ILE A 633 -3.38 -45.23 5.48
C ILE A 633 -3.62 -46.17 6.65
N SER A 634 -4.41 -47.21 6.43
CA SER A 634 -4.68 -48.22 7.44
C SER A 634 -3.42 -48.99 7.86
N LYS A 635 -3.46 -49.60 9.04
CA LYS A 635 -2.36 -50.42 9.59
C LYS A 635 -1.89 -51.48 8.56
N THR A 636 -2.82 -52.18 7.94
CA THR A 636 -2.54 -53.21 6.93
C THR A 636 -1.86 -52.63 5.67
N GLN A 637 -2.38 -51.49 5.16
CA GLN A 637 -1.78 -50.81 3.99
C GLN A 637 -0.38 -50.28 4.32
N PHE A 638 -0.19 -49.76 5.54
CA PHE A 638 1.10 -49.29 6.03
C PHE A 638 2.13 -50.41 6.00
N VAL A 639 1.81 -51.60 6.62
CA VAL A 639 2.70 -52.76 6.66
C VAL A 639 3.08 -53.21 5.24
N ARG A 640 2.08 -53.30 4.34
CA ARG A 640 2.32 -53.71 2.94
C ARG A 640 3.21 -52.72 2.17
N SER A 641 3.19 -51.47 2.54
CA SER A 641 4.02 -50.43 1.90
C SER A 641 5.48 -50.39 2.37
N LEU A 642 5.81 -51.12 3.44
CA LEU A 642 7.12 -51.04 4.06
C LEU A 642 8.16 -51.89 3.32
N LYS A 643 9.26 -51.26 2.94
CA LYS A 643 10.47 -51.96 2.45
C LYS A 643 11.30 -52.56 3.58
N LYS A 644 11.18 -51.99 4.78
CA LYS A 644 11.83 -52.43 6.03
C LYS A 644 10.92 -52.13 7.22
N GLN A 645 11.09 -52.84 8.34
CA GLN A 645 10.29 -52.64 9.56
C GLN A 645 10.32 -51.17 10.02
N LYS A 646 9.15 -50.60 10.27
CA LYS A 646 8.94 -49.29 10.87
C LYS A 646 7.73 -49.33 11.79
N ASP A 647 7.71 -48.43 12.81
CA ASP A 647 6.58 -48.27 13.69
C ASP A 647 5.47 -47.44 13.04
N TYR A 648 4.25 -47.86 13.32
CA TYR A 648 3.01 -47.17 13.00
C TYR A 648 2.52 -46.45 14.25
N TYR A 649 2.29 -45.13 14.18
CA TYR A 649 1.89 -44.32 15.30
C TYR A 649 0.50 -43.75 15.11
N SER A 650 -0.30 -43.73 16.19
CA SER A 650 -1.52 -42.92 16.29
C SER A 650 -1.50 -42.25 17.65
N ILE A 651 -1.53 -40.91 17.68
CA ILE A 651 -1.41 -40.17 18.93
C ILE A 651 -2.55 -39.16 18.99
N LYS A 652 -3.30 -39.17 20.08
CA LYS A 652 -4.30 -38.13 20.41
C LYS A 652 -3.92 -37.50 21.74
N ALA A 653 -4.22 -36.24 21.92
CA ALA A 653 -4.07 -35.56 23.20
C ALA A 653 -5.19 -34.53 23.36
N ARG A 654 -5.89 -34.58 24.49
CA ARG A 654 -6.96 -33.63 24.77
C ARG A 654 -6.44 -32.21 24.83
N GLU A 655 -5.32 -32.00 25.48
CA GLU A 655 -4.65 -30.69 25.56
C GLU A 655 -3.13 -30.84 25.54
N ILE A 656 -2.49 -30.01 24.71
CA ILE A 656 -1.05 -29.75 24.75
C ILE A 656 -0.87 -28.28 25.08
N SER A 657 -0.14 -27.97 26.16
CA SER A 657 0.19 -26.58 26.50
C SER A 657 1.69 -26.36 26.53
N VAL A 658 2.11 -25.21 26.00
CA VAL A 658 3.50 -24.77 25.88
C VAL A 658 3.64 -23.39 26.50
N GLN A 659 4.40 -23.28 27.58
CA GLN A 659 4.62 -22.00 28.25
C GLN A 659 5.79 -21.23 27.64
N LYS A 660 5.67 -19.93 27.48
CA LYS A 660 6.71 -19.03 26.98
C LYS A 660 7.48 -19.63 25.80
N PRO A 661 6.79 -20.08 24.71
CA PRO A 661 7.47 -20.63 23.55
C PRO A 661 8.37 -19.56 22.92
N ASN A 662 9.65 -19.90 22.77
CA ASN A 662 10.61 -19.10 22.04
C ASN A 662 10.99 -19.85 20.77
N ILE A 663 10.51 -19.37 19.65
CA ILE A 663 10.73 -19.94 18.31
C ILE A 663 11.61 -18.99 17.55
N ASN A 664 12.77 -19.46 17.11
CA ASN A 664 13.67 -18.67 16.27
C ASN A 664 13.84 -19.33 14.91
N PHE A 665 13.48 -18.58 13.86
CA PHE A 665 13.71 -18.94 12.48
C PHE A 665 14.81 -18.04 11.92
N SER A 666 16.04 -18.50 11.89
CA SER A 666 17.08 -17.86 11.09
C SER A 666 17.23 -18.58 9.75
N ALA A 667 17.85 -17.95 8.75
CA ALA A 667 17.96 -18.47 7.38
C ALA A 667 18.48 -19.92 7.31
N ASP A 668 19.29 -20.35 8.28
CA ASP A 668 19.93 -21.66 8.31
C ASP A 668 19.60 -22.50 9.57
N HIS A 669 18.91 -21.93 10.56
CA HIS A 669 18.71 -22.59 11.85
C HIS A 669 17.32 -22.35 12.42
N PHE A 670 16.56 -23.43 12.58
CA PHE A 670 15.37 -23.45 13.40
C PHE A 670 15.73 -23.80 14.84
N SER A 671 15.19 -23.07 15.82
CA SER A 671 15.28 -23.47 17.22
C SER A 671 13.98 -23.25 17.98
N PHE A 672 13.69 -24.17 18.88
CA PHE A 672 12.53 -24.13 19.79
C PHE A 672 12.98 -24.23 21.23
N ARG A 673 12.58 -23.28 22.05
CA ARG A 673 12.90 -23.25 23.49
C ARG A 673 11.65 -22.94 24.31
N THR A 674 11.46 -23.66 25.41
CA THR A 674 10.36 -23.43 26.35
C THR A 674 10.71 -23.93 27.75
N PRO A 675 10.25 -23.26 28.82
CA PRO A 675 10.39 -23.80 30.18
C PRO A 675 9.49 -25.00 30.47
N LEU A 676 8.30 -25.06 29.86
CA LEU A 676 7.36 -26.13 30.16
C LEU A 676 6.50 -26.51 28.95
N VAL A 677 6.45 -27.81 28.67
CA VAL A 677 5.42 -28.44 27.81
C VAL A 677 4.60 -29.40 28.68
N SER A 678 3.28 -29.32 28.58
CA SER A 678 2.38 -30.25 29.26
C SER A 678 1.46 -30.94 28.25
N LEU A 679 1.40 -32.26 28.30
CA LEU A 679 0.45 -33.09 27.58
C LEU A 679 -0.56 -33.66 28.57
N ASN A 680 -1.84 -33.45 28.33
CA ASN A 680 -2.89 -33.94 29.20
C ASN A 680 -3.83 -34.87 28.44
N SER A 681 -4.11 -36.03 29.03
CA SER A 681 -4.98 -37.07 28.47
C SER A 681 -4.54 -37.47 27.07
N ALA A 682 -3.26 -37.81 26.91
CA ALA A 682 -2.75 -38.33 25.66
C ALA A 682 -3.05 -39.85 25.54
N ASP A 683 -3.51 -40.26 24.34
CA ASP A 683 -3.69 -41.65 23.97
C ASP A 683 -2.70 -41.96 22.83
N ALA A 684 -1.64 -42.70 23.16
CA ALA A 684 -0.56 -43.04 22.23
C ALA A 684 -0.64 -44.53 21.88
N TYR A 685 -0.79 -44.82 20.61
CA TYR A 685 -0.80 -46.17 20.06
C TYR A 685 0.41 -46.35 19.15
N ILE A 686 1.23 -47.36 19.44
CA ILE A 686 2.41 -47.76 18.69
C ILE A 686 2.23 -49.21 18.24
N TYR A 687 2.32 -49.46 16.95
CA TYR A 687 2.27 -50.79 16.40
C TYR A 687 3.50 -51.06 15.54
N ARG A 688 4.07 -52.26 15.73
CA ARG A 688 5.19 -52.76 14.96
C ARG A 688 4.84 -54.10 14.34
N SER A 689 4.99 -54.22 13.03
CA SER A 689 4.98 -55.52 12.36
C SER A 689 6.43 -55.98 12.10
N LYS A 690 6.71 -57.23 12.46
CA LYS A 690 7.97 -57.92 12.11
C LYS A 690 7.86 -58.73 10.84
N ILE A 691 6.73 -58.65 10.12
CA ILE A 691 6.50 -59.32 8.85
C ILE A 691 7.41 -58.74 7.74
N PRO A 692 7.52 -57.40 7.57
CA PRO A 692 8.44 -56.84 6.61
C PRO A 692 9.91 -57.16 6.94
N PRO A 693 10.82 -57.16 5.94
CA PRO A 693 12.23 -57.39 6.18
C PRO A 693 12.82 -56.52 7.30
N ASP A 694 13.71 -57.10 8.08
CA ASP A 694 14.32 -56.43 9.25
C ASP A 694 15.16 -55.23 8.78
N ASP A 695 15.13 -54.15 9.56
CA ASP A 695 16.01 -53.02 9.35
C ASP A 695 17.32 -53.22 10.14
N THR A 696 18.30 -53.78 9.48
CA THR A 696 19.62 -54.09 10.04
C THR A 696 20.52 -52.86 10.27
N SER A 697 20.02 -51.66 9.99
CA SER A 697 20.78 -50.43 10.24
C SER A 697 20.97 -50.20 11.74
N LYS A 698 22.14 -49.68 12.14
CA LYS A 698 22.40 -49.31 13.55
C LYS A 698 21.33 -48.35 14.06
N LYS A 699 20.66 -48.73 15.16
CA LYS A 699 19.70 -47.88 15.86
C LYS A 699 20.45 -46.96 16.85
N LYS A 700 20.21 -45.64 16.70
CA LYS A 700 20.84 -44.67 17.59
C LYS A 700 20.22 -44.71 18.99
N MET A 701 21.07 -44.48 20.01
CA MET A 701 20.58 -44.29 21.39
C MET A 701 19.86 -42.91 21.46
N TYR A 702 18.99 -42.69 22.46
CA TYR A 702 18.24 -41.43 22.63
C TYR A 702 19.14 -40.24 22.85
N SER A 703 20.27 -40.39 23.58
CA SER A 703 21.33 -39.39 23.70
C SER A 703 21.89 -38.97 22.36
N GLN A 704 22.21 -39.92 21.47
CA GLN A 704 22.67 -39.66 20.11
C GLN A 704 21.60 -39.01 19.23
N LEU A 705 20.34 -39.45 19.30
CA LEU A 705 19.23 -38.86 18.56
C LEU A 705 19.04 -37.39 18.90
N LEU A 706 19.09 -37.03 20.21
CA LEU A 706 18.99 -35.64 20.65
C LEU A 706 20.20 -34.81 20.19
N ARG A 707 21.42 -35.31 20.32
CA ARG A 707 22.64 -34.65 19.91
C ARG A 707 22.67 -34.33 18.41
N GLU A 708 22.21 -35.24 17.57
CA GLU A 708 22.23 -35.14 16.13
C GLU A 708 20.98 -34.51 15.50
N MET A 709 20.11 -33.93 16.31
CA MET A 709 18.97 -33.19 15.79
C MET A 709 19.45 -32.04 14.89
N LYS A 710 18.74 -31.82 13.75
CA LYS A 710 19.07 -30.78 12.79
C LYS A 710 18.60 -29.37 13.20
N PHE A 711 17.92 -29.27 14.31
CA PHE A 711 17.41 -28.03 14.87
C PHE A 711 17.63 -27.98 16.39
N GLY A 712 17.70 -26.78 16.95
CA GLY A 712 17.87 -26.59 18.39
C GLY A 712 16.56 -26.85 19.14
N LEU A 713 16.57 -27.86 20.05
CA LEU A 713 15.47 -28.14 20.97
C LEU A 713 15.91 -27.87 22.40
N ASN A 714 15.10 -27.13 23.18
CA ASN A 714 15.31 -27.00 24.61
C ASN A 714 13.97 -26.89 25.33
N ILE A 715 13.55 -27.98 25.97
CA ILE A 715 12.37 -28.05 26.84
C ILE A 715 12.89 -28.33 28.26
N SER A 716 12.82 -27.29 29.14
CA SER A 716 13.29 -27.45 30.50
C SER A 716 12.51 -28.52 31.27
N LYS A 717 11.19 -28.55 31.05
CA LYS A 717 10.32 -29.56 31.68
C LYS A 717 9.22 -30.01 30.73
N LEU A 718 9.08 -31.29 30.48
CA LEU A 718 7.96 -31.94 29.79
C LEU A 718 7.16 -32.74 30.81
N LYS A 719 5.86 -32.42 30.94
CA LYS A 719 4.93 -33.15 31.81
C LYS A 719 3.88 -33.87 30.96
N ILE A 720 3.69 -35.15 31.23
CA ILE A 720 2.62 -35.96 30.65
C ILE A 720 1.72 -36.39 31.80
N ARG A 721 0.40 -36.27 31.69
CA ARG A 721 -0.56 -36.62 32.76
C ARG A 721 -1.77 -37.33 32.18
N ASN A 722 -2.35 -38.23 33.01
CA ASN A 722 -3.62 -38.92 32.75
C ASN A 722 -3.67 -39.58 31.34
N SER A 723 -2.56 -40.16 30.91
CA SER A 723 -2.38 -40.59 29.52
C SER A 723 -2.43 -42.14 29.43
N LYS A 724 -2.49 -42.61 28.21
CA LYS A 724 -2.47 -44.04 27.91
C LYS A 724 -1.45 -44.30 26.80
N LEU A 725 -0.67 -45.37 26.99
CA LEU A 725 0.25 -45.89 25.98
C LEU A 725 -0.09 -47.34 25.68
N VAL A 726 -0.32 -47.66 24.42
CA VAL A 726 -0.52 -49.01 23.93
C VAL A 726 0.59 -49.32 22.92
N TYR A 727 1.29 -50.39 23.16
CA TYR A 727 2.28 -50.98 22.24
C TYR A 727 1.80 -52.34 21.75
N GLU A 728 1.75 -52.52 20.43
CA GLU A 728 1.43 -53.81 19.80
C GLU A 728 2.60 -54.27 18.92
N GLU A 729 2.89 -55.58 18.97
CA GLU A 729 3.92 -56.15 18.11
C GLU A 729 3.40 -57.45 17.49
N GLU A 730 3.62 -57.61 16.19
CA GLU A 730 3.19 -58.79 15.43
C GLU A 730 4.41 -59.40 14.71
N THR A 731 4.44 -60.76 14.65
CA THR A 731 5.43 -61.54 13.89
C THR A 731 4.73 -62.36 12.82
N ALA A 732 5.48 -62.92 11.86
CA ALA A 732 4.93 -63.77 10.81
C ALA A 732 4.31 -65.07 11.37
N THR A 733 4.74 -65.48 12.59
CA THR A 733 4.29 -66.72 13.26
C THR A 733 3.33 -66.43 14.43
N SER A 734 3.02 -65.18 14.74
CA SER A 734 2.11 -64.84 15.84
C SER A 734 0.65 -65.02 15.42
N ASP A 735 -0.19 -65.43 16.33
CA ASP A 735 -1.66 -65.50 16.20
C ASP A 735 -2.23 -64.12 16.66
N GLY A 736 -2.03 -63.11 15.83
CA GLY A 736 -2.33 -61.68 16.09
C GLY A 736 -1.14 -60.94 16.70
N ALA A 737 -1.39 -59.67 17.10
CA ALA A 737 -0.39 -58.80 17.70
C ALA A 737 -0.35 -58.93 19.23
N GLY A 738 0.82 -59.13 19.79
CA GLY A 738 1.05 -59.06 21.24
C GLY A 738 0.86 -57.60 21.71
N LYS A 739 0.20 -57.38 22.87
CA LYS A 739 -0.26 -56.09 23.35
C LYS A 739 0.21 -55.78 24.75
N LEU A 740 0.89 -54.63 24.92
CA LEU A 740 1.25 -54.05 26.21
C LEU A 740 0.45 -52.75 26.42
N ILE A 741 -0.09 -52.55 27.62
CA ILE A 741 -0.95 -51.42 27.96
C ILE A 741 -0.39 -50.73 29.21
N PHE A 742 -0.27 -49.41 29.12
CA PHE A 742 0.12 -48.54 30.22
C PHE A 742 -0.96 -47.49 30.41
N ASN A 743 -1.89 -47.72 31.36
CA ASN A 743 -2.93 -46.79 31.71
C ASN A 743 -2.45 -45.78 32.76
N ASN A 744 -3.14 -44.67 32.93
CA ASN A 744 -2.77 -43.57 33.84
C ASN A 744 -1.29 -43.16 33.70
N PHE A 745 -0.77 -43.25 32.49
CA PHE A 745 0.62 -42.93 32.20
C PHE A 745 0.90 -41.45 32.50
N SER A 746 1.92 -41.23 33.31
CA SER A 746 2.41 -39.92 33.67
C SER A 746 3.92 -39.91 33.60
N ALA A 747 4.49 -38.79 33.09
CA ALA A 747 5.92 -38.64 33.01
C ALA A 747 6.32 -37.19 33.34
N ASP A 748 7.38 -37.05 34.10
CA ASP A 748 8.10 -35.80 34.33
C ASP A 748 9.50 -35.92 33.70
N ILE A 749 9.73 -35.21 32.58
CA ILE A 749 11.00 -35.26 31.89
C ILE A 749 11.64 -33.89 32.01
N SER A 750 12.83 -33.79 32.55
CA SER A 750 13.60 -32.57 32.69
C SER A 750 14.77 -32.49 31.71
N ASN A 751 15.12 -31.28 31.31
CA ASN A 751 16.27 -30.96 30.49
C ASN A 751 16.28 -31.64 29.11
N LEU A 752 15.11 -31.79 28.48
CA LEU A 752 15.03 -32.36 27.14
C LEU A 752 15.61 -31.38 26.10
N SER A 753 16.89 -31.56 25.77
CA SER A 753 17.64 -30.64 24.92
C SER A 753 18.43 -31.41 23.86
N GLY A 754 18.48 -30.81 22.67
CA GLY A 754 19.21 -31.40 21.53
C GLY A 754 19.52 -30.40 20.42
N GLY A 755 20.31 -30.83 19.42
CA GLY A 755 20.60 -30.03 18.21
C GLY A 755 21.53 -28.82 18.42
N TYR A 756 22.07 -28.61 19.61
CA TYR A 756 23.00 -27.53 19.89
C TYR A 756 24.44 -28.03 19.84
N LYS A 757 25.32 -27.33 19.14
CA LYS A 757 26.77 -27.57 19.18
C LYS A 757 27.38 -27.03 20.48
N LYS A 758 27.01 -27.62 21.63
CA LYS A 758 27.52 -27.21 22.94
C LYS A 758 28.45 -28.30 23.52
N SER A 759 29.40 -27.87 24.30
CA SER A 759 30.33 -28.82 24.98
C SER A 759 29.71 -29.47 26.24
N LYS A 760 28.73 -28.83 26.86
CA LYS A 760 28.05 -29.29 28.06
C LYS A 760 26.54 -29.12 27.95
N MET A 761 25.79 -30.16 28.30
CA MET A 761 24.35 -30.15 28.53
C MET A 761 24.02 -30.93 29.82
N PRO A 762 22.95 -30.50 30.54
CA PRO A 762 22.52 -31.25 31.69
C PRO A 762 21.96 -32.63 31.28
N ASN A 763 21.91 -33.54 32.22
CA ASN A 763 21.29 -34.83 32.00
C ASN A 763 19.80 -34.68 31.76
N VAL A 764 19.28 -35.43 30.81
CA VAL A 764 17.86 -35.68 30.64
C VAL A 764 17.46 -36.66 31.72
N ASN A 765 16.49 -36.31 32.58
CA ASN A 765 15.96 -37.17 33.60
C ASN A 765 14.46 -37.37 33.37
N ALA A 766 14.00 -38.60 33.32
CA ALA A 766 12.59 -38.95 33.15
C ALA A 766 12.12 -39.77 34.36
N VAL A 767 11.08 -39.29 35.02
CA VAL A 767 10.35 -40.03 36.06
C VAL A 767 9.01 -40.41 35.46
N ILE A 768 8.75 -41.71 35.34
CA ILE A 768 7.57 -42.24 34.66
C ILE A 768 6.77 -43.07 35.67
N THR A 769 5.47 -42.94 35.70
CA THR A 769 4.55 -43.76 36.44
C THR A 769 3.40 -44.21 35.54
N ALA A 770 2.91 -45.44 35.71
CA ALA A 770 1.77 -45.95 34.96
C ALA A 770 1.10 -47.11 35.71
N ASN A 771 -0.12 -47.46 35.31
CA ASN A 771 -0.74 -48.73 35.63
C ASN A 771 -0.43 -49.70 34.48
N PHE A 772 0.55 -50.61 34.71
CA PHE A 772 0.97 -51.57 33.71
C PHE A 772 -0.08 -52.69 33.62
N MET A 773 -0.47 -53.07 32.43
CA MET A 773 -1.48 -54.09 32.11
C MET A 773 -2.75 -53.92 32.98
N ASN A 774 -3.24 -52.68 33.11
CA ASN A 774 -4.40 -52.17 33.83
C ASN A 774 -4.15 -51.72 35.29
N ASP A 775 -3.68 -52.51 36.21
CA ASP A 775 -3.70 -52.17 37.63
C ASP A 775 -2.34 -52.20 38.35
N SER A 776 -1.34 -52.82 37.77
CA SER A 776 -0.03 -52.97 38.40
C SER A 776 0.73 -51.64 38.37
N LYS A 777 1.20 -51.21 39.53
CA LYS A 777 1.92 -49.90 39.63
C LYS A 777 3.32 -50.03 39.06
N LEU A 778 3.60 -49.30 37.97
CA LEU A 778 4.92 -49.15 37.36
C LEU A 778 5.52 -47.83 37.74
N LYS A 779 6.77 -47.80 38.18
CA LYS A 779 7.58 -46.57 38.33
C LYS A 779 8.93 -46.80 37.66
N VAL A 780 9.38 -45.79 36.86
CA VAL A 780 10.68 -45.84 36.17
C VAL A 780 11.38 -44.51 36.30
N ASN A 781 12.64 -44.52 36.68
CA ASN A 781 13.53 -43.36 36.62
C ASN A 781 14.58 -43.64 35.54
N TRP A 782 14.71 -42.79 34.58
CA TRP A 782 15.62 -42.95 33.47
C TRP A 782 16.44 -41.66 33.26
N SER A 783 17.79 -41.81 33.16
CA SER A 783 18.71 -40.68 33.02
C SER A 783 19.78 -40.99 32.00
N PHE A 784 20.09 -39.98 31.19
CA PHE A 784 21.18 -40.04 30.23
C PHE A 784 21.66 -38.63 29.86
N ASN A 785 22.88 -38.49 29.33
CA ASN A 785 23.42 -37.20 28.87
C ASN A 785 23.51 -37.15 27.34
N PRO A 786 22.86 -36.19 26.67
CA PRO A 786 22.95 -36.04 25.19
C PRO A 786 24.39 -35.84 24.68
N MET A 787 25.30 -35.27 25.48
CA MET A 787 26.68 -34.99 25.08
C MET A 787 27.65 -36.15 25.38
N ASN A 788 27.21 -37.17 26.11
CA ASN A 788 28.04 -38.36 26.37
C ASN A 788 28.11 -39.20 25.09
N ARG A 789 29.32 -39.32 24.50
CA ARG A 789 29.53 -40.06 23.23
C ARG A 789 29.57 -41.59 23.43
N ASN A 790 29.76 -42.06 24.67
CA ASN A 790 29.66 -43.47 25.01
C ASN A 790 28.19 -43.91 25.18
N GLU A 791 27.25 -42.95 25.10
CA GLU A 791 25.80 -43.15 25.21
C GLU A 791 25.39 -43.75 26.58
N ASN A 792 26.09 -43.37 27.66
CA ASN A 792 25.80 -43.86 28.99
C ASN A 792 24.40 -43.51 29.45
N PHE A 793 23.73 -44.49 30.09
CA PHE A 793 22.41 -44.32 30.68
C PHE A 793 22.32 -45.07 32.03
N ASN A 794 21.38 -44.63 32.85
CA ASN A 794 20.91 -45.36 34.02
C ASN A 794 19.39 -45.44 33.97
N ILE A 795 18.85 -46.62 34.21
CA ILE A 795 17.40 -46.87 34.27
C ILE A 795 17.07 -47.73 35.47
N LYS A 796 16.28 -47.19 36.38
CA LYS A 796 15.77 -47.91 37.55
C LYS A 796 14.24 -47.97 37.47
N GLY A 797 13.66 -49.14 37.72
CA GLY A 797 12.22 -49.31 37.72
C GLY A 797 11.71 -50.37 38.66
N SER A 798 10.44 -50.23 39.04
CA SER A 798 9.71 -51.22 39.84
C SER A 798 8.31 -51.44 39.31
N ILE A 799 7.83 -52.68 39.46
CA ILE A 799 6.44 -53.05 39.17
C ILE A 799 5.93 -53.76 40.43
N SER A 800 4.77 -53.38 40.95
CA SER A 800 4.19 -53.98 42.11
C SER A 800 2.74 -54.47 41.87
N ASN A 801 2.36 -55.54 42.57
CA ASN A 801 1.04 -56.15 42.51
C ASN A 801 0.60 -56.51 41.09
N PHE A 802 1.42 -57.33 40.42
CA PHE A 802 1.24 -57.70 39.02
C PHE A 802 0.64 -59.14 38.93
N ASP A 803 -0.59 -59.25 38.48
CA ASP A 803 -1.20 -60.49 38.09
C ASP A 803 -0.60 -60.99 36.74
N ALA A 804 0.15 -62.08 36.78
CA ALA A 804 0.85 -62.61 35.61
C ALA A 804 -0.10 -62.98 34.45
N ALA A 805 -1.37 -63.41 34.78
CA ALA A 805 -2.37 -63.68 33.76
C ALA A 805 -2.67 -62.53 32.85
N ARG A 806 -2.48 -61.28 33.30
CA ARG A 806 -2.64 -60.04 32.53
C ARG A 806 -1.60 -59.87 31.44
N MET A 807 -0.48 -60.57 31.44
CA MET A 807 0.45 -60.64 30.33
C MET A 807 -0.04 -61.45 29.14
N THR A 808 -1.08 -62.24 29.30
CA THR A 808 -1.64 -63.09 28.25
C THR A 808 -1.87 -62.37 26.92
N PRO A 809 -2.40 -61.09 26.85
CA PRO A 809 -2.55 -60.33 25.61
C PRO A 809 -1.25 -60.07 24.86
N PHE A 810 -0.11 -60.11 25.52
CA PHE A 810 1.21 -59.95 24.92
C PHE A 810 1.89 -61.33 24.68
N VAL A 811 1.92 -62.16 25.70
CA VAL A 811 2.71 -63.41 25.62
C VAL A 811 2.06 -64.45 24.75
N LYS A 812 0.72 -64.56 24.75
CA LYS A 812 0.00 -65.60 23.97
C LYS A 812 0.18 -65.48 22.47
N PRO A 813 -0.14 -64.30 21.83
CA PRO A 813 0.05 -64.13 20.40
C PRO A 813 1.52 -64.14 20.01
N TYR A 814 2.41 -63.60 20.83
CA TYR A 814 3.80 -63.34 20.51
C TYR A 814 4.72 -64.53 20.88
N LEU A 815 4.53 -65.14 21.99
CA LEU A 815 5.37 -66.20 22.53
C LEU A 815 4.65 -67.60 22.59
N HIS A 816 3.36 -67.67 22.20
CA HIS A 816 2.52 -68.85 22.34
C HIS A 816 2.55 -69.41 23.77
N ALA A 817 2.43 -68.47 24.73
CA ALA A 817 2.49 -68.80 26.18
C ALA A 817 1.34 -68.06 26.91
N THR A 818 0.96 -68.62 28.08
CA THR A 818 0.23 -67.88 29.11
C THR A 818 1.04 -67.91 30.41
N ALA A 819 0.83 -66.90 31.25
CA ALA A 819 1.38 -66.89 32.60
C ALA A 819 0.23 -66.73 33.59
N ASP A 820 0.31 -67.41 34.72
CA ASP A 820 -0.62 -67.34 35.85
C ASP A 820 0.18 -67.17 37.13
N GLY A 821 -0.41 -66.58 38.17
CA GLY A 821 0.20 -66.28 39.42
C GLY A 821 0.36 -64.82 39.70
N ASN A 822 0.84 -64.51 40.92
CA ASN A 822 0.94 -63.15 41.42
C ASN A 822 2.40 -62.72 41.58
N VAL A 823 2.80 -61.74 40.85
CA VAL A 823 4.11 -61.09 40.99
C VAL A 823 3.93 -59.87 41.91
N LYS A 824 4.36 -60.04 43.20
CA LYS A 824 4.24 -58.99 44.21
C LYS A 824 5.10 -57.79 43.88
N GLU A 825 6.34 -58.02 43.45
CA GLU A 825 7.31 -56.97 43.14
C GLU A 825 8.34 -57.42 42.13
N VAL A 826 8.68 -56.50 41.20
CA VAL A 826 9.85 -56.57 40.34
C VAL A 826 10.61 -55.26 40.47
N ASP A 827 11.91 -55.35 40.75
CA ASP A 827 12.81 -54.22 40.77
C ASP A 827 13.97 -54.44 39.79
N PHE A 828 14.39 -53.40 39.15
CA PHE A 828 15.59 -53.38 38.32
C PHE A 828 16.34 -52.08 38.40
N ASN A 829 17.67 -52.13 38.29
CA ASN A 829 18.54 -50.94 38.22
C ASN A 829 19.69 -51.25 37.27
N PHE A 830 19.57 -50.79 36.01
CA PHE A 830 20.53 -51.04 34.97
C PHE A 830 21.29 -49.79 34.58
N SER A 831 22.61 -49.93 34.50
CA SER A 831 23.50 -48.93 33.90
C SER A 831 24.15 -49.54 32.67
N GLY A 832 24.27 -48.72 31.59
CA GLY A 832 24.86 -49.24 30.37
C GLY A 832 25.28 -48.13 29.43
N ASN A 833 25.73 -48.54 28.25
CA ASN A 833 26.22 -47.64 27.16
C ASN A 833 25.80 -48.18 25.77
N ASP A 834 26.43 -47.73 24.67
CA ASP A 834 26.15 -48.21 23.32
C ASP A 834 26.53 -49.69 23.07
N HIS A 835 27.27 -50.33 24.02
CA HIS A 835 27.79 -51.70 23.83
C HIS A 835 27.13 -52.70 24.77
N SER A 836 27.06 -52.42 26.05
CA SER A 836 26.58 -53.34 27.04
C SER A 836 25.89 -52.65 28.23
N ALA A 837 25.15 -53.42 29.01
CA ALA A 837 24.55 -52.99 30.27
C ALA A 837 24.70 -54.06 31.34
N SER A 838 24.78 -53.62 32.58
CA SER A 838 24.82 -54.45 33.80
C SER A 838 23.99 -53.83 34.90
N GLY A 839 23.75 -54.56 35.98
CA GLY A 839 22.99 -53.98 37.11
C GLY A 839 22.27 -55.06 37.94
N ASP A 840 21.31 -54.62 38.69
CA ASP A 840 20.59 -55.51 39.65
C ASP A 840 19.17 -55.79 39.15
N PHE A 841 18.72 -56.98 39.32
CA PHE A 841 17.34 -57.40 39.06
C PHE A 841 16.81 -58.25 40.21
N GLY A 842 15.62 -57.84 40.67
CA GLY A 842 14.99 -58.57 41.76
C GLY A 842 13.50 -58.83 41.49
N ILE A 843 12.99 -59.94 42.03
CA ILE A 843 11.58 -60.35 41.88
C ILE A 843 11.06 -61.08 43.09
N LYS A 844 9.80 -60.81 43.45
CA LYS A 844 9.03 -61.50 44.46
C LYS A 844 7.72 -61.93 43.86
N TYR A 845 7.40 -63.21 43.92
CA TYR A 845 6.17 -63.79 43.33
C TYR A 845 5.65 -64.99 44.05
N ASP A 846 4.33 -65.29 43.88
CA ASP A 846 3.66 -66.47 44.38
C ASP A 846 2.92 -67.15 43.24
N ASN A 847 2.96 -68.55 43.29
CA ASN A 847 2.23 -69.39 42.37
C ASN A 847 2.43 -69.11 40.88
N LEU A 848 3.64 -68.70 40.52
CA LEU A 848 3.95 -68.39 39.11
C LEU A 848 4.01 -69.63 38.24
N LYS A 849 3.15 -69.69 37.23
CA LYS A 849 3.06 -70.78 36.26
C LYS A 849 3.10 -70.26 34.88
N VAL A 850 3.96 -70.77 34.00
CA VAL A 850 4.04 -70.43 32.57
C VAL A 850 3.65 -71.68 31.76
N THR A 851 2.65 -71.51 30.86
CA THR A 851 2.18 -72.57 29.97
C THR A 851 2.51 -72.25 28.57
N LEU A 852 3.22 -73.17 27.85
CA LEU A 852 3.58 -72.99 26.46
C LEU A 852 2.63 -73.81 25.54
N TYR A 853 2.31 -73.20 24.36
CA TYR A 853 1.45 -73.83 23.39
C TYR A 853 2.21 -74.15 22.10
N ASN A 854 1.78 -75.16 21.42
CA ASN A 854 2.29 -75.42 20.07
C ASN A 854 1.67 -74.45 19.06
N PRO A 855 2.45 -73.65 18.31
CA PRO A 855 1.90 -72.70 17.43
C PRO A 855 1.06 -73.23 16.26
N LYS A 856 1.26 -74.53 15.91
CA LYS A 856 0.52 -75.17 14.82
C LYS A 856 -0.74 -75.89 15.28
N THR A 857 -0.76 -76.45 16.49
CA THR A 857 -1.86 -77.31 16.95
C THR A 857 -2.70 -76.67 18.06
N GLY A 858 -2.24 -75.54 18.69
CA GLY A 858 -2.90 -74.94 19.87
C GLY A 858 -2.90 -75.76 21.12
N LYS A 859 -2.36 -77.01 21.12
CA LYS A 859 -2.27 -77.90 22.29
C LYS A 859 -1.12 -77.49 23.18
N THR A 860 -1.29 -77.65 24.51
CA THR A 860 -0.24 -77.40 25.50
C THR A 860 0.97 -78.25 25.16
N ARG A 861 2.17 -77.64 25.23
CA ARG A 861 3.43 -78.37 25.21
C ARG A 861 3.81 -78.73 26.64
N ASP A 862 3.88 -80.03 26.96
CA ASP A 862 4.48 -80.40 28.20
C ASP A 862 5.95 -80.08 28.19
N ILE A 863 6.33 -79.02 28.95
CA ILE A 863 7.68 -78.49 29.03
C ILE A 863 8.62 -79.55 29.71
N LEU A 864 8.07 -80.39 30.53
CA LEU A 864 8.79 -81.39 31.28
C LEU A 864 9.41 -82.51 30.44
N SER A 865 9.03 -82.70 29.19
CA SER A 865 9.51 -83.81 28.36
C SER A 865 10.64 -83.53 27.36
N LYS A 866 11.01 -82.30 27.11
CA LYS A 866 12.00 -81.96 26.05
C LYS A 866 13.10 -80.93 26.40
N ILE A 867 13.02 -80.26 27.53
CA ILE A 867 14.10 -79.37 27.99
C ILE A 867 14.47 -80.00 29.37
N GLY A 868 15.42 -80.91 29.38
CA GLY A 868 15.92 -81.51 30.60
C GLY A 868 16.28 -80.42 31.61
N ASN A 869 15.73 -80.55 32.82
CA ASN A 869 16.10 -79.78 34.03
C ASN A 869 15.72 -78.27 34.11
N LEU A 870 14.75 -77.73 33.33
CA LEU A 870 14.23 -76.41 33.56
C LEU A 870 12.96 -76.49 34.39
N ALA A 871 13.06 -76.54 35.70
CA ALA A 871 11.94 -76.42 36.65
C ALA A 871 11.77 -74.92 36.97
N LEU A 872 10.51 -74.39 36.92
CA LEU A 872 10.22 -73.06 37.42
C LEU A 872 10.12 -73.10 38.95
N LYS A 873 10.76 -72.18 39.63
CA LYS A 873 10.39 -71.86 40.99
C LYS A 873 8.96 -71.28 40.97
N SER A 874 8.04 -72.00 41.58
CA SER A 874 6.61 -71.54 41.63
C SER A 874 6.38 -70.42 42.64
N ASN A 875 7.32 -70.20 43.55
CA ASN A 875 7.13 -69.29 44.68
C ASN A 875 8.49 -68.83 45.23
N THR A 876 8.59 -67.54 45.60
CA THR A 876 9.78 -67.02 46.34
C THR A 876 9.67 -67.08 47.81
N ARG A 877 8.63 -67.78 48.43
CA ARG A 877 8.39 -67.93 49.90
C ARG A 877 8.43 -66.56 50.62
N ASP A 878 7.88 -65.53 50.04
CA ASP A 878 7.83 -64.15 50.55
C ASP A 878 9.16 -63.40 50.61
N GLU A 879 10.25 -64.03 50.15
CA GLU A 879 11.56 -63.35 49.99
C GLU A 879 11.74 -62.64 48.70
N PHE A 880 12.49 -61.53 48.67
CA PHE A 880 12.85 -60.82 47.50
C PHE A 880 14.09 -61.42 46.88
N TYR A 881 13.98 -62.03 45.71
CA TYR A 881 15.07 -62.73 45.03
C TYR A 881 15.82 -61.75 44.10
N GLU A 882 17.02 -61.32 44.46
CA GLU A 882 17.85 -60.37 43.73
C GLU A 882 19.07 -61.13 43.10
N VAL A 883 19.40 -60.68 41.88
CA VAL A 883 20.54 -61.15 41.09
C VAL A 883 21.28 -60.01 40.43
N LYS A 884 22.56 -60.13 40.31
CA LYS A 884 23.40 -59.20 39.54
C LYS A 884 23.48 -59.64 38.10
N ILE A 885 22.98 -58.88 37.23
CA ILE A 885 23.12 -59.03 35.78
C ILE A 885 24.50 -58.52 35.37
N LYS A 886 25.35 -59.46 34.97
CA LYS A 886 26.65 -59.14 34.37
C LYS A 886 26.42 -58.73 32.93
N GLU A 887 27.38 -58.29 32.22
CA GLU A 887 27.39 -57.74 30.90
C GLU A 887 26.37 -58.34 29.91
N VAL A 888 25.30 -57.59 29.59
CA VAL A 888 24.33 -57.91 28.51
C VAL A 888 24.71 -57.09 27.28
N GLU A 889 25.09 -57.77 26.20
CA GLU A 889 25.46 -57.08 24.96
C GLU A 889 24.24 -56.52 24.23
N ARG A 890 24.43 -55.32 23.74
CA ARG A 890 23.43 -54.61 22.90
C ARG A 890 23.46 -55.12 21.45
N LYS A 891 22.33 -55.55 20.93
CA LYS A 891 22.13 -55.76 19.49
C LYS A 891 21.93 -54.39 18.82
N LYS A 892 22.94 -53.87 18.08
CA LYS A 892 22.98 -52.48 17.59
C LYS A 892 21.95 -52.19 16.51
N ASP A 893 21.40 -53.18 15.84
CA ASP A 893 20.29 -53.11 14.88
C ASP A 893 18.92 -53.11 15.55
N LYS A 894 18.82 -53.27 16.88
CA LYS A 894 17.59 -53.26 17.64
C LYS A 894 17.45 -51.99 18.48
N SER A 895 16.20 -51.68 18.89
CA SER A 895 15.88 -50.47 19.66
C SER A 895 16.46 -50.55 21.10
N PHE A 896 16.53 -49.41 21.77
CA PHE A 896 16.87 -49.32 23.21
C PHE A 896 15.93 -50.17 24.08
N PHE A 897 14.63 -50.22 23.77
CA PHE A 897 13.69 -51.04 24.55
C PHE A 897 13.89 -52.54 24.35
N ASN A 898 14.36 -52.97 23.19
CA ASN A 898 14.82 -54.34 23.00
C ASN A 898 16.04 -54.65 23.88
N PHE A 899 16.97 -53.70 23.97
CA PHE A 899 18.15 -53.85 24.83
C PHE A 899 17.75 -53.93 26.31
N LEU A 900 16.84 -53.06 26.77
CA LEU A 900 16.28 -53.13 28.12
C LEU A 900 15.57 -54.47 28.39
N TRP A 901 14.79 -54.96 27.41
CA TRP A 901 14.13 -56.26 27.51
C TRP A 901 15.15 -57.41 27.66
N LEU A 902 16.27 -57.38 26.96
CA LEU A 902 17.32 -58.40 27.13
C LEU A 902 17.91 -58.42 28.57
N CYS A 903 18.08 -57.24 29.19
CA CYS A 903 18.49 -57.15 30.59
C CYS A 903 17.45 -57.75 31.52
N VAL A 904 16.15 -57.39 31.37
CA VAL A 904 15.06 -57.99 32.15
C VAL A 904 14.95 -59.48 31.90
N GLN A 905 15.06 -59.94 30.66
CA GLN A 905 15.02 -61.36 30.31
C GLN A 905 16.15 -62.16 30.97
N GLN A 906 17.34 -61.56 31.03
CA GLN A 906 18.46 -62.23 31.75
C GLN A 906 18.19 -62.28 33.22
N GLY A 907 17.60 -61.29 33.86
CA GLY A 907 17.17 -61.32 35.24
C GLY A 907 16.11 -62.38 35.52
N LEU A 908 15.06 -62.45 34.71
CA LEU A 908 14.03 -63.43 34.79
C LEU A 908 14.57 -64.91 34.68
N LYS A 909 15.53 -65.09 33.73
CA LYS A 909 16.19 -66.44 33.59
C LYS A 909 16.91 -66.83 34.82
N GLN A 910 17.60 -65.95 35.55
CA GLN A 910 18.38 -66.22 36.72
C GLN A 910 17.52 -66.37 38.00
N THR A 911 16.33 -65.77 38.05
CA THR A 911 15.51 -65.73 39.26
C THR A 911 14.31 -66.71 39.21
N VAL A 912 13.76 -66.97 38.04
CA VAL A 912 12.54 -67.73 37.86
C VAL A 912 12.83 -69.12 37.38
N LEU A 913 13.94 -69.37 36.59
CA LEU A 913 14.31 -70.71 36.18
C LEU A 913 15.20 -71.39 37.21
N ILE A 914 14.92 -72.59 37.52
CA ILE A 914 15.85 -73.46 38.27
C ILE A 914 16.80 -74.07 37.24
N ILE A 915 18.03 -73.64 37.26
CA ILE A 915 19.10 -74.21 36.43
C ILE A 915 19.77 -75.31 37.23
#